data_9d1be2a7a0b9fc08b852b7e33ef49679
#
_entry.id   9d1be2a7a0b9fc08b852b7e33ef49679
#
_cell.length_a   1.000
_cell.length_b   1.000
_cell.length_c   1.000
_cell.angle_alpha   90.00
_cell.angle_beta   90.00
_cell.angle_gamma   90.00
#
_symmetry.space_group_name_H-M   'P 1'
#
loop_
_entity.id
_entity.type
_entity.pdbx_description
1 polymer ?
#
loop_
_entity_poly.entity_id
_entity_poly.type
_entity_poly.pdbx_seq_one_letter_code
_entity_poly.pdbx_strand_id
1 'polypeptide(L)'
;MFCTERQVCVRQFTQFCNVTKETIEIGAVFMYNVTIRVSEPTWKEGSFPKGELTTMYTVNAIRNICLLGHSGSGKSALAESLLYMTGAIDRMGKNADGNTVCDSDPEEIRRHISISTAVVPLEYKNTKINVLDTPGAFDFSGAVMEALRAADAAILVLSAKDGITVGFEKAWKYCEERNMPRFVYISKVDEDNSDYNATFNALREKYGNKIAPVVVPIWDESKRVIGIIDVLNKRAYEMQKLKRVEIEIPEGKEAVITEFNDALKEAVAETDEELMDRFFEGDDFTYAEMIKGLYTGVRELSLFPVLCGSAVSCLGSLMLMDSVLDLLPNPVQGNYHKATKADGTTEEFVVSPGGVPSAYVWKTVSDQYGKYSYIKVLSGEITPDTTLINARTGESEKLGRMYVMCGKKATEVKALGCGDIGALGKMDKVRTGDTLCDPRKVVSLKQIPYAPPCYSMAIAPKVKGQEDKVGTGLNRLNEEDPSFTLVNNAETHQMVISGQGDQQLDVLVSKLKSRFGVDAELMPAKIAYREKIKKTVEAHGRHKKQTGGSGQFGDVWIRFSPQEEQDELIFDVEVVGGAVPKNFNPAVEKGIQEAILKGPLAGYPMVGLKAVLYDGSYHPVDSNEMAFKMAAILAYKEAMPNAMPTLLEPVGSLAVTIPDSYMGDVIGDLNKRRGRIMGMNPDNAGNTVVDAEVPMAEMATYAIDLRAMTQARGSFTLTFERYEEVPKQYQDKIIADAKND
;
A
#
# COMPACT_ATOMS: atom_id res chain seq x y z
N MET A 1 -4.18 58.26 -10.11
CA MET A 1 -5.27 57.56 -10.78
C MET A 1 -5.48 56.14 -10.14
N PHE A 2 -5.32 56.03 -8.83
CA PHE A 2 -5.45 54.78 -8.07
C PHE A 2 -6.35 54.89 -6.82
N CYS A 3 -7.22 55.92 -6.80
CA CYS A 3 -8.04 56.23 -5.61
C CYS A 3 -9.55 56.09 -5.82
N THR A 4 -10.04 55.72 -7.00
CA THR A 4 -11.50 55.70 -7.31
C THR A 4 -12.13 54.32 -7.22
N GLU A 5 -11.38 53.22 -7.35
CA GLU A 5 -11.96 51.87 -7.27
C GLU A 5 -12.20 51.37 -5.83
N ARG A 6 -11.42 51.85 -4.83
CA ARG A 6 -11.61 51.46 -3.44
C ARG A 6 -12.91 52.03 -2.80
N GLN A 7 -13.36 53.19 -3.27
CA GLN A 7 -14.58 53.80 -2.73
C GLN A 7 -15.87 53.16 -3.21
N VAL A 8 -15.86 52.53 -4.36
CA VAL A 8 -17.02 51.84 -4.95
C VAL A 8 -17.27 50.51 -4.23
N CYS A 9 -16.20 49.78 -3.88
CA CYS A 9 -16.30 48.50 -3.19
C CYS A 9 -16.83 48.65 -1.76
N VAL A 10 -16.41 49.70 -1.04
CA VAL A 10 -16.89 49.97 0.34
C VAL A 10 -18.36 50.43 0.36
N ARG A 11 -18.84 51.13 -0.68
CA ARG A 11 -20.25 51.53 -0.77
C ARG A 11 -21.20 50.37 -1.09
N GLN A 12 -20.78 49.36 -1.79
CA GLN A 12 -21.60 48.17 -2.05
C GLN A 12 -21.66 47.24 -0.83
N PHE A 13 -20.61 47.21 -0.03
CA PHE A 13 -20.57 46.37 1.17
C PHE A 13 -21.45 46.92 2.32
N THR A 14 -21.54 48.29 2.47
CA THR A 14 -22.36 48.94 3.49
C THR A 14 -23.85 48.85 3.21
N GLN A 15 -24.26 48.55 1.99
CA GLN A 15 -25.69 48.44 1.64
C GLN A 15 -26.29 47.06 1.94
N PHE A 16 -25.43 46.04 2.17
CA PHE A 16 -25.85 44.66 2.43
C PHE A 16 -25.75 44.22 3.92
N CYS A 17 -24.97 44.93 4.73
CA CYS A 17 -24.69 44.48 6.09
C CYS A 17 -24.79 45.61 7.11
N ASN A 18 -25.85 46.22 7.46
CA ASN A 18 -26.09 47.20 8.53
C ASN A 18 -24.97 47.32 9.62
N VAL A 19 -23.73 47.62 9.24
CA VAL A 19 -22.55 47.69 10.12
C VAL A 19 -22.16 49.18 10.28
N THR A 20 -22.01 49.64 11.50
CA THR A 20 -21.67 51.02 11.84
C THR A 20 -20.16 51.29 11.64
N LYS A 21 -19.80 52.58 11.45
CA LYS A 21 -18.48 53.06 11.02
C LYS A 21 -17.30 52.75 11.97
N GLU A 22 -17.58 52.45 13.23
CA GLU A 22 -16.54 52.17 14.26
C GLU A 22 -15.92 50.76 14.17
N THR A 23 -16.55 49.83 13.50
CA THR A 23 -16.04 48.44 13.35
C THR A 23 -15.08 48.27 12.17
N ILE A 24 -14.83 49.29 11.36
CA ILE A 24 -14.07 49.19 10.11
C ILE A 24 -12.56 49.45 10.31
N GLU A 25 -12.14 50.16 11.37
CA GLU A 25 -10.71 50.46 11.60
C GLU A 25 -9.90 49.27 12.16
N ILE A 26 -10.52 48.32 12.83
CA ILE A 26 -9.87 47.13 13.40
C ILE A 26 -9.75 45.99 12.36
N GLY A 27 -10.52 46.06 11.28
CA GLY A 27 -10.58 44.96 10.28
C GLY A 27 -9.47 44.94 9.21
N ALA A 28 -8.67 46.02 9.09
CA ALA A 28 -7.75 46.16 7.94
C ALA A 28 -6.41 45.41 8.04
N VAL A 29 -6.05 44.89 9.19
CA VAL A 29 -4.77 44.17 9.44
C VAL A 29 -4.94 42.64 9.48
N PHE A 30 -6.16 42.12 9.57
CA PHE A 30 -6.42 40.70 9.78
C PHE A 30 -7.20 39.99 8.66
N MET A 31 -7.11 40.41 7.39
CA MET A 31 -7.90 39.84 6.30
C MET A 31 -7.26 38.60 5.64
N TYR A 32 -6.62 37.73 6.38
CA TYR A 32 -6.18 36.46 5.79
C TYR A 32 -6.67 35.18 6.50
N ASN A 33 -7.37 35.22 7.61
CA ASN A 33 -7.86 33.97 8.20
C ASN A 33 -8.95 34.11 9.30
N VAL A 34 -9.90 35.02 9.16
CA VAL A 34 -11.05 35.03 10.10
C VAL A 34 -12.32 34.72 9.33
N THR A 35 -12.80 33.50 9.49
CA THR A 35 -14.19 33.13 9.15
C THR A 35 -15.12 33.88 10.12
N ILE A 36 -15.78 34.94 9.67
CA ILE A 36 -16.84 35.60 10.47
C ILE A 36 -17.93 34.56 10.68
N ARG A 37 -18.08 34.05 11.90
CA ARG A 37 -19.26 33.29 12.29
C ARG A 37 -20.45 34.31 12.30
N VAL A 38 -21.18 34.31 11.19
CA VAL A 38 -22.57 34.86 11.20
C VAL A 38 -23.38 33.98 12.14
N SER A 39 -24.13 34.60 13.03
CA SER A 39 -25.02 34.00 14.04
C SER A 39 -25.46 32.58 13.69
N GLU A 40 -25.15 31.62 14.57
CA GLU A 40 -25.56 30.21 14.44
C GLU A 40 -27.03 30.12 14.02
N PRO A 41 -27.34 29.46 12.91
CA PRO A 41 -28.68 28.97 12.75
C PRO A 41 -28.89 27.95 13.87
N THR A 42 -29.88 28.17 14.71
CA THR A 42 -30.29 27.24 15.77
C THR A 42 -30.78 25.95 15.12
N TRP A 43 -29.87 25.05 14.76
CA TRP A 43 -30.19 23.70 14.33
C TRP A 43 -30.76 22.97 15.55
N LYS A 44 -31.97 22.50 15.46
CA LYS A 44 -32.51 21.57 16.46
C LYS A 44 -31.71 20.29 16.33
N GLU A 45 -30.90 19.97 17.33
CA GLU A 45 -30.18 18.69 17.38
C GLU A 45 -31.17 17.54 17.12
N GLY A 46 -30.91 16.75 16.09
CA GLY A 46 -31.74 15.59 15.70
C GLY A 46 -32.52 15.71 14.39
N SER A 47 -32.42 16.83 13.65
CA SER A 47 -32.92 16.93 12.29
C SER A 47 -31.83 17.51 11.38
N PHE A 48 -30.86 16.67 10.99
CA PHE A 48 -29.97 17.02 9.90
C PHE A 48 -30.79 16.92 8.60
N PRO A 49 -30.90 18.01 7.80
CA PRO A 49 -31.45 17.85 6.47
C PRO A 49 -30.63 16.81 5.75
N LYS A 50 -31.28 15.87 5.06
CA LYS A 50 -30.60 14.96 4.12
C LYS A 50 -30.00 15.84 2.99
N GLY A 51 -28.80 16.39 3.21
CA GLY A 51 -28.07 17.13 2.20
C GLY A 51 -27.81 16.15 1.03
N GLU A 52 -28.18 16.55 -0.16
CA GLU A 52 -27.80 15.78 -1.33
C GLU A 52 -26.29 15.97 -1.52
N LEU A 53 -25.47 14.96 -1.16
CA LEU A 53 -24.03 14.90 -1.41
C LEU A 53 -23.66 15.11 -2.92
N THR A 54 -24.67 15.36 -3.73
CA THR A 54 -24.60 15.71 -5.16
C THR A 54 -24.30 17.19 -5.41
N THR A 55 -24.40 18.05 -4.38
CA THR A 55 -24.03 19.46 -4.49
C THR A 55 -22.51 19.64 -4.44
N MET A 56 -22.00 20.62 -5.17
CA MET A 56 -20.57 20.96 -5.14
C MET A 56 -20.26 21.77 -3.87
N TYR A 57 -19.27 21.30 -3.10
CA TYR A 57 -18.79 21.99 -1.91
C TYR A 57 -17.60 22.89 -2.25
N THR A 58 -17.47 24.01 -1.54
CA THR A 58 -16.25 24.82 -1.60
C THR A 58 -15.10 24.05 -0.93
N VAL A 59 -13.88 24.26 -1.37
CA VAL A 59 -12.69 23.54 -0.84
C VAL A 59 -12.53 23.71 0.70
N ASN A 60 -12.95 24.85 1.25
CA ASN A 60 -12.92 25.09 2.70
C ASN A 60 -13.95 24.24 3.48
N ALA A 61 -15.01 23.83 2.81
CA ALA A 61 -16.06 22.96 3.34
C ALA A 61 -15.85 21.48 2.96
N ILE A 62 -14.61 21.06 2.77
CA ILE A 62 -14.23 19.66 2.51
C ILE A 62 -13.20 19.22 3.55
N ARG A 63 -13.32 17.99 4.03
CA ARG A 63 -12.31 17.29 4.82
C ARG A 63 -12.12 15.89 4.25
N ASN A 64 -10.88 15.52 3.93
CA ASN A 64 -10.52 14.18 3.46
C ASN A 64 -9.70 13.50 4.55
N ILE A 65 -10.28 12.54 5.24
CA ILE A 65 -9.66 11.87 6.38
C ILE A 65 -9.55 10.37 6.12
N CYS A 66 -8.43 9.74 6.50
CA CYS A 66 -8.30 8.29 6.48
C CYS A 66 -8.28 7.72 7.91
N LEU A 67 -8.98 6.61 8.11
CA LEU A 67 -8.95 5.84 9.35
C LEU A 67 -7.84 4.82 9.27
N LEU A 68 -6.85 4.91 10.15
CA LEU A 68 -5.70 4.02 10.20
C LEU A 68 -5.66 3.27 11.52
N GLY A 69 -5.04 2.09 11.56
CA GLY A 69 -4.88 1.30 12.79
C GLY A 69 -4.92 -0.20 12.52
N HIS A 70 -4.71 -0.98 13.57
CA HIS A 70 -4.65 -2.44 13.51
C HIS A 70 -5.99 -3.06 13.09
N SER A 71 -5.95 -4.31 12.61
CA SER A 71 -7.17 -5.09 12.39
C SER A 71 -7.93 -5.25 13.71
N GLY A 72 -9.25 -5.06 13.67
CA GLY A 72 -10.08 -5.13 14.88
C GLY A 72 -10.08 -3.89 15.77
N SER A 73 -9.32 -2.82 15.45
CA SER A 73 -9.32 -1.58 16.27
C SER A 73 -10.63 -0.76 16.22
N GLY A 74 -11.58 -1.13 15.37
CA GLY A 74 -12.88 -0.46 15.31
C GLY A 74 -13.03 0.62 14.23
N LYS A 75 -12.14 0.68 13.22
CA LYS A 75 -12.18 1.67 12.13
C LYS A 75 -13.50 1.67 11.36
N SER A 76 -13.87 0.52 10.78
CA SER A 76 -15.12 0.38 10.00
C SER A 76 -16.36 0.62 10.87
N ALA A 77 -16.35 0.16 12.13
CA ALA A 77 -17.42 0.46 13.07
C ALA A 77 -17.52 1.96 13.37
N LEU A 78 -16.39 2.67 13.49
CA LEU A 78 -16.37 4.13 13.64
C LEU A 78 -16.94 4.81 12.39
N ALA A 79 -16.55 4.42 11.19
CA ALA A 79 -17.10 4.94 9.94
C ALA A 79 -18.62 4.74 9.86
N GLU A 80 -19.12 3.55 10.23
CA GLU A 80 -20.57 3.25 10.31
C GLU A 80 -21.30 4.16 11.32
N SER A 81 -20.69 4.39 12.50
CA SER A 81 -21.29 5.27 13.51
C SER A 81 -21.38 6.72 13.03
N LEU A 82 -20.36 7.23 12.32
CA LEU A 82 -20.36 8.57 11.73
C LEU A 82 -21.44 8.71 10.66
N LEU A 83 -21.59 7.72 9.76
CA LEU A 83 -22.67 7.68 8.75
C LEU A 83 -24.05 7.66 9.40
N TYR A 84 -24.20 6.87 10.47
CA TYR A 84 -25.47 6.75 11.18
C TYR A 84 -25.84 8.04 11.93
N MET A 85 -24.88 8.64 12.61
CA MET A 85 -25.08 9.90 13.34
C MET A 85 -25.42 11.07 12.43
N THR A 86 -24.95 11.09 11.19
CA THR A 86 -25.28 12.11 10.19
C THR A 86 -26.55 11.80 9.39
N GLY A 87 -27.18 10.63 9.62
CA GLY A 87 -28.37 10.20 8.88
C GLY A 87 -28.09 9.79 7.44
N ALA A 88 -26.83 9.58 7.07
CA ALA A 88 -26.45 9.06 5.76
C ALA A 88 -26.91 7.60 5.56
N ILE A 89 -27.04 6.86 6.67
CA ILE A 89 -27.64 5.52 6.74
C ILE A 89 -28.72 5.49 7.84
N ASP A 90 -29.76 4.71 7.61
CA ASP A 90 -30.87 4.57 8.56
C ASP A 90 -30.58 3.52 9.67
N ARG A 91 -29.61 2.64 9.45
CA ARG A 91 -29.19 1.57 10.37
C ARG A 91 -27.69 1.34 10.26
N MET A 92 -27.04 1.27 11.41
CA MET A 92 -25.62 0.95 11.50
C MET A 92 -25.37 -0.53 11.19
N GLY A 93 -24.43 -0.81 10.27
CA GLY A 93 -23.98 -2.14 9.93
C GLY A 93 -23.05 -2.73 10.99
N LYS A 94 -22.85 -4.05 10.93
CA LYS A 94 -21.87 -4.79 11.76
C LYS A 94 -21.06 -5.74 10.89
N ASN A 95 -19.73 -5.78 11.10
CA ASN A 95 -18.84 -6.67 10.36
C ASN A 95 -19.26 -8.14 10.52
N ALA A 96 -19.65 -8.55 11.74
CA ALA A 96 -20.11 -9.92 12.00
C ALA A 96 -21.34 -10.32 11.18
N ASP A 97 -22.21 -9.35 10.86
CA ASP A 97 -23.42 -9.56 10.07
C ASP A 97 -23.16 -9.40 8.54
N GLY A 98 -21.94 -8.97 8.14
CA GLY A 98 -21.56 -8.73 6.74
C GLY A 98 -22.41 -7.65 6.04
N ASN A 99 -22.91 -6.66 6.78
CA ASN A 99 -23.86 -5.66 6.28
C ASN A 99 -23.39 -4.20 6.45
N THR A 100 -22.09 -3.99 6.66
CA THR A 100 -21.49 -2.64 6.71
C THR A 100 -21.47 -2.00 5.32
N VAL A 101 -21.49 -0.69 5.28
CA VAL A 101 -21.30 0.08 4.03
C VAL A 101 -19.83 -0.02 3.56
N CYS A 102 -18.91 -0.07 4.49
CA CYS A 102 -17.47 -0.09 4.21
C CYS A 102 -17.04 -1.41 3.58
N ASP A 103 -17.35 -2.54 4.21
CA ASP A 103 -16.93 -3.88 3.76
C ASP A 103 -17.99 -4.48 2.82
N SER A 104 -17.95 -4.10 1.56
CA SER A 104 -18.98 -4.42 0.58
C SER A 104 -18.57 -5.41 -0.51
N ASP A 105 -17.27 -5.75 -0.61
CA ASP A 105 -16.75 -6.80 -1.48
C ASP A 105 -17.16 -8.19 -0.92
N PRO A 106 -17.60 -9.15 -1.75
CA PRO A 106 -17.93 -10.51 -1.29
C PRO A 106 -16.82 -11.18 -0.46
N GLU A 107 -15.55 -10.87 -0.73
CA GLU A 107 -14.43 -11.41 0.03
C GLU A 107 -14.30 -10.74 1.41
N GLU A 108 -14.59 -9.43 1.54
CA GLU A 108 -14.64 -8.72 2.81
C GLU A 108 -15.76 -9.28 3.69
N ILE A 109 -16.94 -9.46 3.11
CA ILE A 109 -18.10 -10.03 3.80
C ILE A 109 -17.82 -11.47 4.27
N ARG A 110 -17.24 -12.30 3.40
CA ARG A 110 -16.94 -13.71 3.71
C ARG A 110 -15.88 -13.86 4.81
N ARG A 111 -14.90 -12.98 4.80
CA ARG A 111 -13.74 -13.05 5.74
C ARG A 111 -13.94 -12.20 6.99
N HIS A 112 -14.95 -11.35 7.01
CA HIS A 112 -15.22 -10.35 8.05
C HIS A 112 -14.03 -9.41 8.33
N ILE A 113 -13.30 -9.05 7.26
CA ILE A 113 -12.18 -8.10 7.30
C ILE A 113 -12.22 -7.18 6.10
N SER A 114 -11.77 -5.95 6.28
CA SER A 114 -11.56 -5.00 5.18
C SER A 114 -10.34 -5.41 4.35
N ILE A 115 -10.48 -5.42 3.04
CA ILE A 115 -9.44 -5.79 2.06
C ILE A 115 -9.01 -4.56 1.25
N SER A 116 -9.94 -3.68 0.92
CA SER A 116 -9.66 -2.47 0.16
C SER A 116 -10.20 -1.23 0.87
N THR A 117 -9.63 -0.06 0.57
CA THR A 117 -10.12 1.19 1.16
C THR A 117 -11.52 1.51 0.67
N ALA A 118 -12.46 1.70 1.59
CA ALA A 118 -13.80 2.19 1.30
C ALA A 118 -13.86 3.72 1.41
N VAL A 119 -14.65 4.35 0.54
CA VAL A 119 -14.96 5.78 0.62
C VAL A 119 -16.38 5.93 1.14
N VAL A 120 -16.54 6.64 2.24
CA VAL A 120 -17.85 6.91 2.86
C VAL A 120 -17.97 8.41 3.14
N PRO A 121 -18.54 9.18 2.19
CA PRO A 121 -18.77 10.60 2.36
C PRO A 121 -19.97 10.84 3.26
N LEU A 122 -19.86 11.84 4.11
CA LEU A 122 -20.95 12.31 4.97
C LEU A 122 -20.98 13.83 4.98
N GLU A 123 -22.13 14.41 5.33
CA GLU A 123 -22.28 15.84 5.51
C GLU A 123 -22.52 16.14 6.99
N TYR A 124 -21.72 17.06 7.53
CA TYR A 124 -21.87 17.54 8.91
C TYR A 124 -21.63 19.05 8.98
N LYS A 125 -22.57 19.81 9.51
CA LYS A 125 -22.54 21.29 9.62
C LYS A 125 -22.09 21.96 8.31
N ASN A 126 -22.76 21.63 7.20
CA ASN A 126 -22.47 22.13 5.84
C ASN A 126 -21.04 21.84 5.33
N THR A 127 -20.36 20.87 5.92
CA THR A 127 -19.04 20.42 5.47
C THR A 127 -19.13 18.95 5.02
N LYS A 128 -18.60 18.67 3.84
CA LYS A 128 -18.44 17.30 3.33
C LYS A 128 -17.18 16.68 3.92
N ILE A 129 -17.36 15.59 4.64
CA ILE A 129 -16.26 14.80 5.18
C ILE A 129 -16.18 13.49 4.36
N ASN A 130 -15.12 13.33 3.58
CA ASN A 130 -14.81 12.08 2.91
C ASN A 130 -13.98 11.21 3.86
N VAL A 131 -14.60 10.18 4.42
CA VAL A 131 -13.93 9.21 5.29
C VAL A 131 -13.43 8.07 4.42
N LEU A 132 -12.13 7.80 4.50
CA LEU A 132 -11.47 6.68 3.83
C LEU A 132 -11.20 5.59 4.88
N ASP A 133 -12.05 4.58 4.92
CA ASP A 133 -11.86 3.44 5.83
C ASP A 133 -10.86 2.46 5.23
N THR A 134 -9.75 2.23 5.93
CA THR A 134 -8.62 1.43 5.42
C THR A 134 -8.55 0.05 6.04
N PRO A 135 -8.03 -0.95 5.31
CA PRO A 135 -7.72 -2.25 5.87
C PRO A 135 -6.74 -2.16 7.05
N GLY A 136 -6.93 -3.03 8.04
CA GLY A 136 -6.01 -3.13 9.18
C GLY A 136 -5.05 -4.30 9.11
N ALA A 137 -5.25 -5.25 8.21
CA ALA A 137 -4.36 -6.39 7.98
C ALA A 137 -3.17 -5.96 7.11
N PHE A 138 -1.96 -6.40 7.46
CA PHE A 138 -0.72 -5.98 6.80
C PHE A 138 -0.62 -6.41 5.34
N ASP A 139 -1.28 -7.48 4.97
CA ASP A 139 -1.34 -7.99 3.60
C ASP A 139 -1.98 -7.00 2.62
N PHE A 140 -2.84 -6.11 3.12
CA PHE A 140 -3.54 -5.09 2.34
C PHE A 140 -2.98 -3.68 2.53
N SER A 141 -1.70 -3.57 2.91
CA SER A 141 -1.02 -2.28 3.09
C SER A 141 -0.99 -1.42 1.83
N GLY A 142 -1.10 -2.01 0.63
CA GLY A 142 -1.24 -1.27 -0.62
C GLY A 142 -2.44 -0.32 -0.61
N ALA A 143 -3.61 -0.80 -0.18
CA ALA A 143 -4.82 0.01 -0.06
C ALA A 143 -4.69 1.14 0.99
N VAL A 144 -3.88 0.93 2.04
CA VAL A 144 -3.54 1.99 3.01
C VAL A 144 -2.71 3.09 2.35
N MET A 145 -1.72 2.72 1.51
CA MET A 145 -0.89 3.69 0.77
C MET A 145 -1.72 4.53 -0.21
N GLU A 146 -2.71 3.91 -0.85
CA GLU A 146 -3.67 4.58 -1.73
C GLU A 146 -4.51 5.62 -0.96
N ALA A 147 -5.06 5.24 0.20
CA ALA A 147 -5.84 6.13 1.06
C ALA A 147 -5.01 7.32 1.56
N LEU A 148 -3.78 7.07 2.03
CA LEU A 148 -2.84 8.10 2.47
C LEU A 148 -2.49 9.10 1.35
N ARG A 149 -2.62 8.71 0.08
CA ARG A 149 -2.40 9.60 -1.06
C ARG A 149 -3.58 10.51 -1.32
N ALA A 150 -4.78 10.07 -0.99
CA ALA A 150 -6.02 10.81 -1.19
C ALA A 150 -6.41 11.69 0.02
N ALA A 151 -6.09 11.25 1.25
CA ALA A 151 -6.40 11.97 2.47
C ALA A 151 -5.54 13.23 2.68
N ASP A 152 -6.08 14.19 3.44
CA ASP A 152 -5.37 15.39 3.89
C ASP A 152 -4.99 15.28 5.39
N ALA A 153 -5.65 14.39 6.13
CA ALA A 153 -5.37 14.08 7.52
C ALA A 153 -5.72 12.63 7.85
N ALA A 154 -5.25 12.14 9.00
CA ALA A 154 -5.51 10.79 9.48
C ALA A 154 -6.13 10.78 10.87
N ILE A 155 -6.97 9.76 11.12
CA ILE A 155 -7.40 9.38 12.47
C ILE A 155 -6.83 8.00 12.76
N LEU A 156 -5.91 7.94 13.73
CA LEU A 156 -5.29 6.69 14.16
C LEU A 156 -6.16 6.05 15.24
N VAL A 157 -6.80 4.94 14.89
CA VAL A 157 -7.74 4.24 15.77
C VAL A 157 -7.04 3.10 16.50
N LEU A 158 -7.06 3.13 17.84
CA LEU A 158 -6.64 2.03 18.69
C LEU A 158 -7.71 1.69 19.70
N SER A 159 -7.73 0.43 20.14
CA SER A 159 -8.70 -0.06 21.13
C SER A 159 -8.20 0.20 22.55
N ALA A 160 -9.04 0.69 23.43
CA ALA A 160 -8.73 0.84 24.86
C ALA A 160 -8.43 -0.51 25.54
N LYS A 161 -8.83 -1.62 24.90
CA LYS A 161 -8.58 -2.98 25.38
C LYS A 161 -7.20 -3.52 24.97
N ASP A 162 -6.79 -3.22 23.72
CA ASP A 162 -5.58 -3.79 23.14
C ASP A 162 -4.36 -2.87 23.29
N GLY A 163 -4.58 -1.58 23.59
CA GLY A 163 -3.55 -0.58 23.72
C GLY A 163 -2.78 -0.33 22.41
N ILE A 164 -1.49 0.02 22.52
CA ILE A 164 -0.63 0.29 21.37
C ILE A 164 -0.28 -1.03 20.67
N THR A 165 -0.82 -1.22 19.48
CA THR A 165 -0.57 -2.38 18.63
C THR A 165 0.41 -2.06 17.51
N VAL A 166 1.01 -3.09 16.89
CA VAL A 166 1.92 -2.92 15.74
C VAL A 166 1.26 -2.19 14.57
N GLY A 167 -0.04 -2.43 14.33
CA GLY A 167 -0.76 -1.70 13.29
C GLY A 167 -0.90 -0.21 13.58
N PHE A 168 -1.01 0.17 14.85
CA PHE A 168 -0.98 1.57 15.27
C PHE A 168 0.43 2.17 15.09
N GLU A 169 1.48 1.47 15.50
CA GLU A 169 2.88 1.91 15.33
C GLU A 169 3.22 2.15 13.85
N LYS A 170 2.81 1.24 12.96
CA LYS A 170 2.99 1.40 11.50
C LYS A 170 2.18 2.58 10.95
N ALA A 171 0.93 2.73 11.38
CA ALA A 171 0.09 3.85 10.99
C ALA A 171 0.70 5.20 11.41
N TRP A 172 1.26 5.26 12.62
CA TRP A 172 1.97 6.42 13.12
C TRP A 172 3.18 6.75 12.23
N LYS A 173 4.02 5.77 11.94
CA LYS A 173 5.19 5.91 11.05
C LYS A 173 4.79 6.38 9.64
N TYR A 174 3.72 5.84 9.06
CA TYR A 174 3.23 6.27 7.75
C TYR A 174 2.81 7.74 7.72
N CYS A 175 2.23 8.24 8.81
CA CYS A 175 1.89 9.65 8.96
C CYS A 175 3.14 10.52 9.15
N GLU A 176 4.14 10.07 9.90
CA GLU A 176 5.42 10.78 10.07
C GLU A 176 6.16 10.94 8.75
N GLU A 177 6.33 9.85 8.00
CA GLU A 177 7.00 9.86 6.68
C GLU A 177 6.36 10.80 5.66
N ARG A 178 5.08 11.15 5.87
CA ARG A 178 4.29 12.02 4.98
C ARG A 178 4.01 13.39 5.56
N ASN A 179 4.49 13.69 6.76
CA ASN A 179 4.15 14.88 7.51
C ASN A 179 2.62 15.10 7.55
N MET A 180 1.86 14.04 7.85
CA MET A 180 0.39 14.08 7.79
C MET A 180 -0.20 14.51 9.14
N PRO A 181 -1.03 15.56 9.18
CA PRO A 181 -1.83 15.93 10.35
C PRO A 181 -2.67 14.75 10.82
N ARG A 182 -2.75 14.54 12.14
CA ARG A 182 -3.43 13.36 12.68
C ARG A 182 -4.00 13.54 14.05
N PHE A 183 -5.07 12.79 14.32
CA PHE A 183 -5.65 12.55 15.63
C PHE A 183 -5.39 11.12 16.08
N VAL A 184 -5.50 10.91 17.38
CA VAL A 184 -5.61 9.58 17.97
C VAL A 184 -7.03 9.39 18.49
N TYR A 185 -7.66 8.27 18.13
CA TYR A 185 -8.99 7.92 18.61
C TYR A 185 -8.93 6.60 19.38
N ILE A 186 -9.14 6.67 20.70
CA ILE A 186 -9.21 5.51 21.58
C ILE A 186 -10.64 4.97 21.54
N SER A 187 -10.84 3.89 20.81
CA SER A 187 -12.12 3.23 20.60
C SER A 187 -12.42 2.20 21.69
N LYS A 188 -13.65 1.69 21.69
CA LYS A 188 -14.08 0.56 22.55
C LYS A 188 -13.90 0.81 24.04
N VAL A 189 -14.09 2.05 24.46
CA VAL A 189 -13.96 2.44 25.88
C VAL A 189 -15.02 1.80 26.78
N ASP A 190 -16.10 1.30 26.19
CA ASP A 190 -17.25 0.66 26.83
C ASP A 190 -17.18 -0.88 26.81
N GLU A 191 -16.16 -1.49 26.21
CA GLU A 191 -15.97 -2.94 26.23
C GLU A 191 -15.38 -3.41 27.57
N ASP A 192 -15.69 -4.66 27.94
CA ASP A 192 -15.09 -5.31 29.11
C ASP A 192 -13.57 -5.38 29.01
N ASN A 193 -12.88 -5.10 30.10
CA ASN A 193 -11.42 -5.03 30.20
C ASN A 193 -10.77 -3.91 29.38
N SER A 194 -11.53 -2.88 28.99
CA SER A 194 -10.96 -1.65 28.41
C SER A 194 -10.33 -0.79 29.51
N ASP A 195 -9.16 -0.21 29.24
CA ASP A 195 -8.50 0.75 30.14
C ASP A 195 -7.97 1.94 29.34
N TYR A 196 -8.77 3.00 29.35
CA TYR A 196 -8.41 4.26 28.68
C TYR A 196 -7.15 4.87 29.31
N ASN A 197 -7.05 4.90 30.64
CA ASN A 197 -5.95 5.55 31.33
C ASN A 197 -4.62 4.86 31.06
N ALA A 198 -4.59 3.53 31.12
CA ALA A 198 -3.41 2.76 30.76
C ALA A 198 -2.99 3.00 29.32
N THR A 199 -3.97 3.02 28.39
CA THR A 199 -3.71 3.27 26.96
C THR A 199 -3.22 4.69 26.71
N PHE A 200 -3.82 5.71 27.34
CA PHE A 200 -3.40 7.10 27.23
C PHE A 200 -2.01 7.34 27.82
N ASN A 201 -1.71 6.78 28.97
CA ASN A 201 -0.40 6.88 29.60
C ASN A 201 0.69 6.20 28.75
N ALA A 202 0.41 5.04 28.17
CA ALA A 202 1.33 4.39 27.25
C ALA A 202 1.60 5.24 25.99
N LEU A 203 0.59 5.95 25.48
CA LEU A 203 0.79 6.92 24.37
C LEU A 203 1.70 8.07 24.79
N ARG A 204 1.49 8.65 25.98
CA ARG A 204 2.34 9.74 26.50
C ARG A 204 3.78 9.27 26.79
N GLU A 205 3.94 8.08 27.34
CA GLU A 205 5.27 7.51 27.58
C GLU A 205 6.05 7.33 26.26
N LYS A 206 5.36 6.87 25.22
CA LYS A 206 6.01 6.57 23.93
C LYS A 206 6.23 7.82 23.05
N TYR A 207 5.27 8.74 23.01
CA TYR A 207 5.26 9.87 22.09
C TYR A 207 5.41 11.25 22.78
N GLY A 208 5.49 11.27 24.10
CA GLY A 208 5.73 12.47 24.89
C GLY A 208 4.49 13.37 25.09
N ASN A 209 4.73 14.60 25.59
CA ASN A 209 3.70 15.58 25.90
C ASN A 209 2.91 16.08 24.67
N LYS A 210 3.38 15.78 23.46
CA LYS A 210 2.65 16.05 22.21
C LYS A 210 1.27 15.36 22.15
N ILE A 211 1.02 14.38 23.02
CA ILE A 211 -0.24 13.67 23.15
C ILE A 211 -1.19 14.49 24.04
N ALA A 212 -2.17 15.14 23.41
CA ALA A 212 -3.06 16.13 24.06
C ALA A 212 -4.47 15.56 24.28
N PRO A 213 -4.95 15.39 25.52
CA PRO A 213 -6.25 14.81 25.81
C PRO A 213 -7.39 15.82 25.53
N VAL A 214 -8.18 15.62 24.50
CA VAL A 214 -9.31 16.49 24.12
C VAL A 214 -10.64 15.94 24.60
N VAL A 215 -10.84 14.61 24.51
CA VAL A 215 -12.05 13.92 24.96
C VAL A 215 -11.66 12.74 25.82
N VAL A 216 -12.18 12.68 27.04
CA VAL A 216 -11.93 11.60 28.00
C VAL A 216 -13.23 10.94 28.47
N PRO A 217 -13.25 9.64 28.78
CA PRO A 217 -14.46 8.95 29.22
C PRO A 217 -14.75 9.18 30.71
N ILE A 218 -16.03 9.06 31.08
CA ILE A 218 -16.51 9.08 32.44
C ILE A 218 -16.95 7.66 32.84
N TRP A 219 -16.47 7.18 33.97
CA TRP A 219 -16.84 5.88 34.52
C TRP A 219 -17.70 6.00 35.77
N ASP A 220 -18.69 5.10 35.91
CA ASP A 220 -19.38 4.86 37.18
C ASP A 220 -18.50 4.06 38.18
N GLU A 221 -19.02 3.84 39.37
CA GLU A 221 -18.37 3.04 40.41
C GLU A 221 -18.08 1.57 39.98
N SER A 222 -18.84 1.07 39.03
CA SER A 222 -18.69 -0.28 38.45
C SER A 222 -17.71 -0.31 37.26
N LYS A 223 -17.00 0.79 36.99
CA LYS A 223 -16.07 0.96 35.86
C LYS A 223 -16.75 0.87 34.47
N ARG A 224 -18.06 1.13 34.39
CA ARG A 224 -18.77 1.22 33.10
C ARG A 224 -18.71 2.67 32.61
N VAL A 225 -18.48 2.87 31.33
CA VAL A 225 -18.50 4.20 30.71
C VAL A 225 -19.93 4.72 30.64
N ILE A 226 -20.18 5.84 31.28
CA ILE A 226 -21.51 6.50 31.34
C ILE A 226 -21.57 7.77 30.50
N GLY A 227 -20.41 8.32 30.08
CA GLY A 227 -20.34 9.55 29.32
C GLY A 227 -18.94 9.89 28.92
N ILE A 228 -18.75 11.05 28.37
CA ILE A 228 -17.47 11.65 27.99
C ILE A 228 -17.38 13.10 28.46
N ILE A 229 -16.16 13.55 28.67
CA ILE A 229 -15.84 14.94 29.02
C ILE A 229 -15.15 15.60 27.82
N ASP A 230 -15.63 16.76 27.45
CA ASP A 230 -14.92 17.74 26.65
C ASP A 230 -13.95 18.49 27.57
N VAL A 231 -12.68 18.18 27.45
CA VAL A 231 -11.62 18.75 28.30
C VAL A 231 -11.45 20.24 28.02
N LEU A 232 -11.66 20.69 26.77
CA LEU A 232 -11.57 22.09 26.38
C LEU A 232 -12.62 22.97 27.11
N ASN A 233 -13.88 22.50 27.08
CA ASN A 233 -15.02 23.24 27.65
C ASN A 233 -15.28 22.87 29.10
N LYS A 234 -14.63 21.83 29.66
CA LYS A 234 -14.90 21.25 30.97
C LYS A 234 -16.39 20.88 31.16
N ARG A 235 -16.96 20.24 30.13
CA ARG A 235 -18.36 19.81 30.10
C ARG A 235 -18.48 18.32 29.92
N ALA A 236 -19.47 17.72 30.55
CA ALA A 236 -19.75 16.31 30.45
C ALA A 236 -20.98 16.04 29.57
N TYR A 237 -20.88 14.97 28.78
CA TYR A 237 -21.95 14.58 27.88
C TYR A 237 -22.22 13.09 27.94
N GLU A 238 -23.49 12.73 27.79
CA GLU A 238 -23.91 11.35 27.54
C GLU A 238 -24.63 11.25 26.19
N MET A 239 -24.79 10.03 25.69
CA MET A 239 -25.54 9.78 24.47
C MET A 239 -26.94 9.24 24.80
N GLN A 240 -27.99 10.03 24.56
CA GLN A 240 -29.37 9.62 24.71
C GLN A 240 -30.08 9.60 23.35
N LYS A 241 -30.55 8.43 22.90
CA LYS A 241 -31.30 8.29 21.62
C LYS A 241 -30.64 9.06 20.46
N LEU A 242 -29.33 8.87 20.26
CA LEU A 242 -28.54 9.53 19.24
C LEU A 242 -28.41 11.07 19.38
N LYS A 243 -28.65 11.60 20.55
CA LYS A 243 -28.39 12.99 20.86
C LYS A 243 -27.35 13.12 21.93
N ARG A 244 -26.43 14.05 21.74
CA ARG A 244 -25.49 14.47 22.78
C ARG A 244 -26.24 15.30 23.80
N VAL A 245 -26.34 14.82 25.03
CA VAL A 245 -27.02 15.51 26.14
C VAL A 245 -25.96 15.91 27.16
N GLU A 246 -25.94 17.20 27.53
CA GLU A 246 -25.06 17.69 28.58
C GLU A 246 -25.55 17.18 29.93
N ILE A 247 -24.62 16.67 30.74
CA ILE A 247 -24.87 16.17 32.09
C ILE A 247 -23.98 16.91 33.09
N GLU A 248 -24.37 16.90 34.35
CA GLU A 248 -23.51 17.39 35.43
C GLU A 248 -22.28 16.49 35.54
N ILE A 249 -21.13 17.12 35.85
CA ILE A 249 -19.88 16.38 36.11
C ILE A 249 -20.10 15.57 37.39
N PRO A 250 -19.89 14.24 37.37
CA PRO A 250 -20.05 13.42 38.57
C PRO A 250 -19.15 13.87 39.70
N GLU A 251 -19.66 13.86 40.93
CA GLU A 251 -18.86 14.22 42.12
C GLU A 251 -17.55 13.45 42.23
N GLY A 252 -16.48 14.15 42.60
CA GLY A 252 -15.13 13.58 42.72
C GLY A 252 -14.37 13.38 41.41
N LYS A 253 -14.90 13.83 40.26
CA LYS A 253 -14.19 13.79 38.98
C LYS A 253 -13.51 15.09 38.60
N GLU A 254 -13.74 16.18 39.35
CA GLU A 254 -13.19 17.51 39.09
C GLU A 254 -11.66 17.52 39.08
N ALA A 255 -11.02 16.76 39.96
CA ALA A 255 -9.57 16.66 40.04
C ALA A 255 -8.98 16.02 38.75
N VAL A 256 -9.62 14.96 38.25
CA VAL A 256 -9.21 14.28 37.00
C VAL A 256 -9.38 15.18 35.80
N ILE A 257 -10.46 15.96 35.76
CA ILE A 257 -10.71 16.94 34.67
C ILE A 257 -9.64 18.02 34.69
N THR A 258 -9.31 18.53 35.89
CA THR A 258 -8.25 19.53 36.05
C THR A 258 -6.91 18.99 35.55
N GLU A 259 -6.54 17.77 35.93
CA GLU A 259 -5.30 17.11 35.47
C GLU A 259 -5.23 17.02 33.94
N PHE A 260 -6.30 16.56 33.28
CA PHE A 260 -6.34 16.50 31.82
C PHE A 260 -6.35 17.88 31.15
N ASN A 261 -7.03 18.86 31.75
CA ASN A 261 -7.07 20.22 31.25
C ASN A 261 -5.69 20.89 31.37
N ASP A 262 -4.98 20.68 32.49
CA ASP A 262 -3.63 21.19 32.67
C ASP A 262 -2.65 20.55 31.69
N ALA A 263 -2.74 19.25 31.47
CA ALA A 263 -1.96 18.55 30.43
C ALA A 263 -2.26 19.07 29.00
N LEU A 264 -3.52 19.45 28.73
CA LEU A 264 -3.90 20.04 27.45
C LEU A 264 -3.38 21.47 27.31
N LYS A 265 -3.44 22.28 28.38
CA LYS A 265 -2.87 23.65 28.41
C LYS A 265 -1.36 23.62 28.19
N GLU A 266 -0.64 22.73 28.89
CA GLU A 266 0.81 22.54 28.72
C GLU A 266 1.13 22.26 27.24
N ALA A 267 0.44 21.31 26.63
CA ALA A 267 0.61 20.97 25.24
C ALA A 267 0.31 22.15 24.28
N VAL A 268 -0.73 22.92 24.55
CA VAL A 268 -1.06 24.12 23.75
C VAL A 268 -0.03 25.23 23.96
N ALA A 269 0.45 25.43 25.17
CA ALA A 269 1.47 26.43 25.48
C ALA A 269 2.76 26.21 24.65
N GLU A 270 3.15 24.96 24.40
CA GLU A 270 4.32 24.62 23.57
C GLU A 270 4.20 25.09 22.11
N THR A 271 3.02 25.52 21.64
CA THR A 271 2.80 25.96 20.25
C THR A 271 3.04 27.45 19.99
N ASP A 272 3.15 28.27 21.03
CA ASP A 272 3.24 29.73 20.91
C ASP A 272 4.01 30.29 22.10
N GLU A 273 5.06 31.13 21.89
CA GLU A 273 5.89 31.68 22.94
C GLU A 273 5.09 32.54 23.96
N GLU A 274 4.10 33.31 23.50
CA GLU A 274 3.24 34.12 24.37
C GLU A 274 2.36 33.25 25.28
N LEU A 275 1.84 32.13 24.73
CA LEU A 275 1.07 31.18 25.52
C LEU A 275 1.94 30.44 26.53
N MET A 276 3.21 30.15 26.17
CA MET A 276 4.16 29.52 27.08
C MET A 276 4.49 30.44 28.29
N ASP A 277 4.74 31.72 28.06
CA ASP A 277 5.02 32.69 29.13
C ASP A 277 3.82 32.80 30.09
N ARG A 278 2.60 32.90 29.55
CA ARG A 278 1.36 32.96 30.34
C ARG A 278 1.08 31.66 31.11
N PHE A 279 1.43 30.53 30.54
CA PHE A 279 1.31 29.24 31.23
C PHE A 279 2.21 29.19 32.48
N PHE A 280 3.43 29.70 32.39
CA PHE A 280 4.33 29.79 33.55
C PHE A 280 3.89 30.84 34.59
N GLU A 281 3.17 31.89 34.17
CA GLU A 281 2.56 32.87 35.08
C GLU A 281 1.30 32.31 35.77
N GLY A 282 0.77 31.17 35.30
CA GLY A 282 -0.42 30.50 35.85
C GLY A 282 -1.72 31.06 35.30
N ASP A 283 -1.71 31.73 34.15
CA ASP A 283 -2.87 32.28 33.50
C ASP A 283 -3.70 31.21 32.79
N ASP A 284 -5.02 31.39 32.81
CA ASP A 284 -5.94 30.57 32.01
C ASP A 284 -5.97 31.00 30.54
N PHE A 285 -6.13 30.00 29.63
CA PHE A 285 -6.34 30.26 28.22
C PHE A 285 -7.81 30.32 27.87
N THR A 286 -8.17 31.23 26.98
CA THR A 286 -9.51 31.27 26.42
C THR A 286 -9.77 30.08 25.48
N TYR A 287 -11.03 29.70 25.29
CA TYR A 287 -11.38 28.63 24.33
C TYR A 287 -10.83 28.89 22.91
N ALA A 288 -10.86 30.16 22.47
CA ALA A 288 -10.32 30.52 21.15
C ALA A 288 -8.79 30.33 21.04
N GLU A 289 -8.06 30.64 22.09
CA GLU A 289 -6.60 30.40 22.17
C GLU A 289 -6.30 28.90 22.17
N MET A 290 -7.04 28.11 22.96
CA MET A 290 -6.91 26.65 22.98
C MET A 290 -7.14 26.02 21.61
N ILE A 291 -8.22 26.39 20.90
CA ILE A 291 -8.51 25.92 19.55
C ILE A 291 -7.43 26.35 18.55
N LYS A 292 -6.97 27.62 18.63
CA LYS A 292 -5.91 28.13 17.76
C LYS A 292 -4.61 27.36 17.96
N GLY A 293 -4.21 27.14 19.22
CA GLY A 293 -3.01 26.39 19.55
C GLY A 293 -3.09 24.94 19.10
N LEU A 294 -4.19 24.25 19.38
CA LEU A 294 -4.43 22.89 18.89
C LEU A 294 -4.40 22.81 17.37
N TYR A 295 -5.07 23.71 16.67
CA TYR A 295 -5.07 23.76 15.20
C TYR A 295 -3.66 23.95 14.65
N THR A 296 -2.88 24.88 15.22
CA THR A 296 -1.50 25.15 14.85
C THR A 296 -0.64 23.92 15.11
N GLY A 297 -0.71 23.35 16.32
CA GLY A 297 0.07 22.19 16.71
C GLY A 297 -0.22 20.94 15.85
N VAL A 298 -1.49 20.69 15.53
CA VAL A 298 -1.85 19.58 14.62
C VAL A 298 -1.27 19.78 13.22
N ARG A 299 -1.33 20.99 12.69
CA ARG A 299 -0.83 21.32 11.37
C ARG A 299 0.69 21.27 11.30
N GLU A 300 1.38 21.73 12.34
CA GLU A 300 2.84 21.72 12.45
C GLU A 300 3.41 20.41 12.97
N LEU A 301 2.53 19.44 13.28
CA LEU A 301 2.87 18.11 13.79
C LEU A 301 3.57 18.15 15.16
N SER A 302 3.36 19.21 15.90
CA SER A 302 3.85 19.39 17.28
C SER A 302 2.86 18.85 18.30
N LEU A 303 1.55 18.76 17.97
CA LEU A 303 0.50 18.22 18.83
C LEU A 303 -0.36 17.17 18.14
N PHE A 304 -0.80 16.18 18.92
CA PHE A 304 -1.68 15.09 18.47
C PHE A 304 -2.86 14.94 19.43
N PRO A 305 -4.01 15.54 19.12
CA PRO A 305 -5.22 15.41 19.91
C PRO A 305 -5.66 13.96 20.11
N VAL A 306 -6.02 13.61 21.35
CA VAL A 306 -6.56 12.29 21.71
C VAL A 306 -8.03 12.44 22.02
N LEU A 307 -8.85 11.73 21.28
CA LEU A 307 -10.28 11.60 21.48
C LEU A 307 -10.60 10.15 21.86
N CYS A 308 -11.77 9.93 22.41
CA CYS A 308 -12.22 8.58 22.73
C CYS A 308 -13.72 8.39 22.48
N GLY A 309 -14.14 7.15 22.44
CA GLY A 309 -15.55 6.82 22.35
C GLY A 309 -15.83 5.35 22.05
N SER A 310 -17.11 5.10 21.79
CA SER A 310 -17.63 3.82 21.34
C SER A 310 -18.43 3.98 20.06
N ALA A 311 -18.06 3.23 19.04
CA ALA A 311 -18.81 3.20 17.79
C ALA A 311 -20.21 2.56 17.97
N VAL A 312 -20.34 1.56 18.86
CA VAL A 312 -21.59 0.82 19.06
C VAL A 312 -22.66 1.69 19.73
N SER A 313 -22.28 2.45 20.73
CA SER A 313 -23.16 3.41 21.41
C SER A 313 -23.18 4.81 20.76
N CYS A 314 -22.37 5.02 19.72
CA CYS A 314 -22.11 6.32 19.08
C CYS A 314 -21.55 7.40 20.04
N LEU A 315 -21.07 7.00 21.22
CA LEU A 315 -20.48 7.89 22.20
C LEU A 315 -19.18 8.49 21.65
N GLY A 316 -19.04 9.81 21.68
CA GLY A 316 -17.86 10.51 21.17
C GLY A 316 -17.90 10.83 19.65
N SER A 317 -18.79 10.22 18.88
CA SER A 317 -18.82 10.39 17.40
C SER A 317 -19.09 11.84 16.97
N LEU A 318 -20.01 12.55 17.63
CA LEU A 318 -20.27 13.97 17.34
C LEU A 318 -19.09 14.87 17.71
N MET A 319 -18.43 14.59 18.83
CA MET A 319 -17.25 15.36 19.24
C MET A 319 -16.08 15.13 18.31
N LEU A 320 -15.92 13.91 17.80
CA LEU A 320 -14.93 13.63 16.76
C LEU A 320 -15.20 14.46 15.50
N MET A 321 -16.45 14.53 15.03
CA MET A 321 -16.80 15.34 13.86
C MET A 321 -16.58 16.85 14.12
N ASP A 322 -16.92 17.34 15.29
CA ASP A 322 -16.61 18.73 15.68
C ASP A 322 -15.10 19.00 15.61
N SER A 323 -14.29 18.12 16.22
CA SER A 323 -12.83 18.24 16.20
C SER A 323 -12.25 18.13 14.78
N VAL A 324 -12.82 17.29 13.92
CA VAL A 324 -12.42 17.22 12.49
C VAL A 324 -12.64 18.54 11.77
N LEU A 325 -13.74 19.24 12.05
CA LEU A 325 -14.02 20.54 11.44
C LEU A 325 -13.11 21.64 11.97
N ASP A 326 -12.87 21.66 13.27
CA ASP A 326 -12.17 22.74 13.97
C ASP A 326 -10.64 22.61 13.89
N LEU A 327 -10.10 21.39 13.90
CA LEU A 327 -8.67 21.14 14.09
C LEU A 327 -7.96 20.51 12.88
N LEU A 328 -8.67 19.88 11.93
CA LEU A 328 -8.02 19.28 10.75
C LEU A 328 -8.01 20.23 9.54
N PRO A 329 -6.94 20.20 8.73
CA PRO A 329 -6.82 21.06 7.57
C PRO A 329 -7.86 20.73 6.49
N ASN A 330 -8.23 21.73 5.71
CA ASN A 330 -8.91 21.54 4.44
C ASN A 330 -7.89 21.18 3.32
N PRO A 331 -8.35 20.75 2.13
CA PRO A 331 -7.42 20.31 1.07
C PRO A 331 -6.39 21.35 0.59
N VAL A 332 -6.68 22.65 0.71
CA VAL A 332 -5.71 23.72 0.36
C VAL A 332 -4.62 23.88 1.41
N GLN A 333 -4.95 23.56 2.65
CA GLN A 333 -4.06 23.66 3.79
C GLN A 333 -3.27 22.35 4.03
N GLY A 334 -3.57 21.30 3.27
CA GLY A 334 -2.88 20.01 3.31
C GLY A 334 -1.44 20.11 2.78
N ASN A 335 -0.74 18.99 2.83
CA ASN A 335 0.65 18.91 2.41
C ASN A 335 0.82 19.18 0.90
N TYR A 336 1.95 19.80 0.56
CA TYR A 336 2.35 20.00 -0.83
C TYR A 336 2.66 18.67 -1.52
N HIS A 337 2.30 18.60 -2.80
CA HIS A 337 2.69 17.50 -3.65
C HIS A 337 3.90 17.89 -4.49
N LYS A 338 4.90 17.01 -4.60
CA LYS A 338 5.97 17.18 -5.57
C LYS A 338 5.48 16.69 -6.92
N ALA A 339 5.53 17.57 -7.92
CA ALA A 339 5.15 17.29 -9.30
C ALA A 339 6.37 17.38 -10.22
N THR A 340 6.43 16.51 -11.22
CA THR A 340 7.46 16.49 -12.25
C THR A 340 6.86 16.96 -13.57
N LYS A 341 7.47 17.94 -14.22
CA LYS A 341 7.10 18.42 -15.56
C LYS A 341 7.63 17.50 -16.65
N ALA A 342 7.15 17.68 -17.86
CA ALA A 342 7.60 16.91 -19.03
C ALA A 342 9.11 17.07 -19.32
N ASP A 343 9.74 18.17 -18.90
CA ASP A 343 11.17 18.45 -19.01
C ASP A 343 12.02 17.78 -17.91
N GLY A 344 11.40 17.03 -16.99
CA GLY A 344 12.03 16.37 -15.84
C GLY A 344 12.26 17.27 -14.63
N THR A 345 11.95 18.57 -14.70
CA THR A 345 12.05 19.47 -13.55
C THR A 345 10.94 19.20 -12.53
N THR A 346 11.26 19.33 -11.24
CA THR A 346 10.28 19.18 -10.16
C THR A 346 9.82 20.54 -9.67
N GLU A 347 8.51 20.63 -9.39
CA GLU A 347 7.92 21.80 -8.74
C GLU A 347 7.03 21.38 -7.55
N GLU A 348 6.78 22.31 -6.65
CA GLU A 348 5.74 22.12 -5.65
C GLU A 348 4.37 22.34 -6.28
N PHE A 349 3.49 21.36 -6.13
CA PHE A 349 2.12 21.42 -6.61
C PHE A 349 1.18 21.66 -5.43
N VAL A 350 0.50 22.78 -5.48
CA VAL A 350 -0.46 23.19 -4.44
C VAL A 350 -1.87 22.96 -4.96
N VAL A 351 -2.73 22.40 -4.11
CA VAL A 351 -4.17 22.29 -4.37
C VAL A 351 -4.76 23.70 -4.52
N SER A 352 -5.38 24.00 -5.66
CA SER A 352 -5.82 25.36 -5.99
C SER A 352 -7.19 25.41 -6.64
N PRO A 353 -8.20 26.04 -6.01
CA PRO A 353 -9.54 26.14 -6.59
C PRO A 353 -9.60 27.01 -7.86
N GLY A 354 -8.69 27.96 -8.00
CA GLY A 354 -8.64 28.87 -9.16
C GLY A 354 -7.71 28.41 -10.30
N GLY A 355 -7.12 27.23 -10.20
CA GLY A 355 -6.18 26.70 -11.21
C GLY A 355 -6.88 25.98 -12.36
N VAL A 356 -6.07 25.53 -13.33
CA VAL A 356 -6.56 24.68 -14.43
C VAL A 356 -6.92 23.28 -13.90
N PRO A 357 -7.93 22.59 -14.48
CA PRO A 357 -8.38 21.30 -14.00
C PRO A 357 -7.26 20.26 -13.93
N SER A 358 -7.14 19.61 -12.80
CA SER A 358 -6.25 18.44 -12.63
C SER A 358 -6.76 17.51 -11.56
N ALA A 359 -6.50 16.20 -11.72
CA ALA A 359 -6.88 15.18 -10.77
C ALA A 359 -5.80 14.09 -10.64
N TYR A 360 -5.75 13.47 -9.49
CA TYR A 360 -4.91 12.30 -9.24
C TYR A 360 -5.77 11.06 -9.07
N VAL A 361 -5.43 10.00 -9.78
CA VAL A 361 -6.09 8.69 -9.68
C VAL A 361 -5.42 7.89 -8.58
N TRP A 362 -6.09 7.79 -7.44
CA TRP A 362 -5.50 7.16 -6.27
C TRP A 362 -5.93 5.69 -6.07
N LYS A 363 -7.02 5.27 -6.74
CA LYS A 363 -7.54 3.89 -6.68
C LYS A 363 -8.32 3.56 -7.95
N THR A 364 -8.28 2.29 -8.36
CA THR A 364 -9.10 1.75 -9.44
C THR A 364 -9.85 0.53 -8.94
N VAL A 365 -11.12 0.39 -9.32
CA VAL A 365 -11.96 -0.78 -9.02
C VAL A 365 -12.71 -1.17 -10.29
N SER A 366 -12.76 -2.46 -10.58
CA SER A 366 -13.54 -3.01 -11.69
C SER A 366 -14.62 -3.94 -11.14
N ASP A 367 -15.86 -3.73 -11.57
CA ASP A 367 -16.98 -4.58 -11.25
C ASP A 367 -17.68 -5.08 -12.54
N GLN A 368 -18.82 -5.75 -12.39
CA GLN A 368 -19.62 -6.24 -13.52
C GLN A 368 -20.18 -5.12 -14.41
N TYR A 369 -20.22 -3.87 -13.94
CA TYR A 369 -20.74 -2.70 -14.67
C TYR A 369 -19.64 -1.90 -15.34
N GLY A 370 -18.37 -2.14 -15.01
CA GLY A 370 -17.22 -1.52 -15.63
C GLY A 370 -16.13 -1.09 -14.64
N LYS A 371 -15.25 -0.24 -15.12
CA LYS A 371 -14.11 0.28 -14.36
C LYS A 371 -14.45 1.64 -13.78
N TYR A 372 -14.16 1.84 -12.48
CA TYR A 372 -14.21 3.10 -11.77
C TYR A 372 -12.81 3.53 -11.38
N SER A 373 -12.40 4.71 -11.81
CA SER A 373 -11.15 5.35 -11.40
C SER A 373 -11.45 6.40 -10.35
N TYR A 374 -11.08 6.13 -9.10
CA TYR A 374 -11.26 7.06 -7.99
C TYR A 374 -10.23 8.18 -8.08
N ILE A 375 -10.69 9.40 -8.04
CA ILE A 375 -9.88 10.59 -8.19
C ILE A 375 -9.99 11.52 -6.98
N LYS A 376 -8.91 12.26 -6.72
CA LYS A 376 -8.93 13.50 -5.95
C LYS A 376 -8.71 14.66 -6.91
N VAL A 377 -9.62 15.61 -6.94
CA VAL A 377 -9.47 16.83 -7.75
C VAL A 377 -8.44 17.73 -7.06
N LEU A 378 -7.37 18.04 -7.73
CA LEU A 378 -6.25 18.80 -7.16
C LEU A 378 -6.34 20.29 -7.52
N SER A 379 -6.92 20.62 -8.65
CA SER A 379 -7.01 22.00 -9.12
C SER A 379 -8.24 22.19 -10.00
N GLY A 380 -8.84 23.36 -9.91
CA GLY A 380 -10.01 23.73 -10.69
C GLY A 380 -11.25 22.91 -10.39
N GLU A 381 -12.13 22.83 -11.37
CA GLU A 381 -13.36 22.03 -11.35
C GLU A 381 -13.35 21.06 -12.53
N ILE A 382 -13.85 19.84 -12.30
CA ILE A 382 -13.98 18.80 -13.33
C ILE A 382 -15.48 18.55 -13.58
N THR A 383 -15.85 18.52 -14.86
CA THR A 383 -17.21 18.23 -15.33
C THR A 383 -17.19 17.09 -16.33
N PRO A 384 -18.32 16.40 -16.58
CA PRO A 384 -18.44 15.48 -17.71
C PRO A 384 -18.06 16.18 -19.01
N ASP A 385 -17.47 15.45 -19.94
CA ASP A 385 -16.93 15.97 -21.21
C ASP A 385 -15.65 16.83 -21.09
N THR A 386 -15.14 17.13 -19.89
CA THR A 386 -13.79 17.71 -19.72
C THR A 386 -12.77 16.77 -20.36
N THR A 387 -11.83 17.33 -21.12
CA THR A 387 -10.73 16.56 -21.72
C THR A 387 -9.44 16.89 -21.00
N LEU A 388 -8.79 15.85 -20.46
CA LEU A 388 -7.51 15.96 -19.73
C LEU A 388 -6.45 15.11 -20.42
N ILE A 389 -5.19 15.46 -20.23
CA ILE A 389 -4.04 14.67 -20.67
C ILE A 389 -3.64 13.74 -19.50
N ASN A 390 -3.50 12.46 -19.79
CA ASN A 390 -2.87 11.53 -18.88
C ASN A 390 -1.34 11.75 -18.94
N ALA A 391 -0.77 12.25 -17.86
CA ALA A 391 0.65 12.62 -17.80
C ALA A 391 1.61 11.43 -18.06
N ARG A 392 1.18 10.18 -17.76
CA ARG A 392 1.98 8.97 -17.99
C ARG A 392 2.03 8.58 -19.47
N THR A 393 0.89 8.62 -20.17
CA THR A 393 0.79 8.15 -21.56
C THR A 393 0.93 9.28 -22.58
N GLY A 394 0.71 10.54 -22.18
CA GLY A 394 0.61 11.69 -23.06
C GLY A 394 -0.69 11.73 -23.88
N GLU A 395 -1.59 10.76 -23.67
CA GLU A 395 -2.85 10.66 -24.41
C GLU A 395 -3.92 11.56 -23.81
N SER A 396 -4.82 12.01 -24.67
CA SER A 396 -6.00 12.79 -24.29
C SER A 396 -7.12 11.86 -23.84
N GLU A 397 -7.62 12.07 -22.64
CA GLU A 397 -8.72 11.33 -22.03
C GLU A 397 -9.95 12.22 -21.90
N LYS A 398 -11.03 11.87 -22.59
CA LYS A 398 -12.33 12.53 -22.42
C LYS A 398 -13.03 11.91 -21.21
N LEU A 399 -13.35 12.75 -20.21
CA LEU A 399 -14.01 12.28 -19.00
C LEU A 399 -15.46 11.90 -19.27
N GLY A 400 -15.86 10.75 -18.73
CA GLY A 400 -17.23 10.27 -18.81
C GLY A 400 -18.07 10.69 -17.60
N ARG A 401 -18.98 9.82 -17.20
CA ARG A 401 -19.81 10.04 -16.00
C ARG A 401 -18.96 10.09 -14.74
N MET A 402 -19.38 10.94 -13.83
CA MET A 402 -18.73 11.13 -12.55
C MET A 402 -19.65 10.73 -11.41
N TYR A 403 -19.06 10.22 -10.35
CA TYR A 403 -19.81 9.68 -9.23
C TYR A 403 -19.19 10.11 -7.89
N VAL A 404 -20.06 10.30 -6.90
CA VAL A 404 -19.70 10.23 -5.48
C VAL A 404 -19.99 8.81 -5.02
N MET A 405 -18.97 8.16 -4.46
CA MET A 405 -19.06 6.77 -4.01
C MET A 405 -19.31 6.71 -2.52
N CYS A 406 -20.24 5.86 -2.09
CA CYS A 406 -20.47 5.51 -0.68
C CYS A 406 -20.49 3.99 -0.57
N GLY A 407 -19.37 3.42 -0.14
CA GLY A 407 -19.12 1.98 -0.29
C GLY A 407 -19.26 1.57 -1.77
N LYS A 408 -20.15 0.63 -2.06
CA LYS A 408 -20.46 0.21 -3.45
C LYS A 408 -21.51 1.09 -4.16
N LYS A 409 -22.19 1.99 -3.46
CA LYS A 409 -23.23 2.85 -4.03
C LYS A 409 -22.58 4.01 -4.79
N ALA A 410 -22.81 4.06 -6.11
CA ALA A 410 -22.38 5.15 -6.97
C ALA A 410 -23.54 6.13 -7.20
N THR A 411 -23.38 7.40 -6.82
CA THR A 411 -24.34 8.47 -7.08
C THR A 411 -23.76 9.42 -8.12
N GLU A 412 -24.44 9.56 -9.27
CA GLU A 412 -23.96 10.39 -10.38
C GLU A 412 -24.03 11.87 -10.00
N VAL A 413 -22.94 12.62 -10.33
CA VAL A 413 -22.80 14.04 -10.06
C VAL A 413 -22.44 14.81 -11.33
N LYS A 414 -22.77 16.10 -11.37
CA LYS A 414 -22.55 16.98 -12.53
C LYS A 414 -21.16 17.62 -12.52
N ALA A 415 -20.54 17.74 -11.36
CA ALA A 415 -19.22 18.34 -11.21
C ALA A 415 -18.54 17.83 -9.94
N LEU A 416 -17.21 17.85 -9.94
CA LEU A 416 -16.36 17.64 -8.76
C LEU A 416 -15.44 18.87 -8.62
N GLY A 417 -15.50 19.51 -7.47
CA GLY A 417 -14.70 20.69 -7.15
C GLY A 417 -13.30 20.36 -6.64
N CYS A 418 -12.44 21.36 -6.63
CA CYS A 418 -11.11 21.27 -6.07
C CYS A 418 -11.12 20.71 -4.64
N GLY A 419 -10.26 19.74 -4.35
CA GLY A 419 -10.12 19.08 -3.07
C GLY A 419 -11.08 17.90 -2.86
N ASP A 420 -12.10 17.74 -3.70
CA ASP A 420 -13.10 16.68 -3.52
C ASP A 420 -12.62 15.30 -4.06
N ILE A 421 -13.20 14.25 -3.51
CA ILE A 421 -13.00 12.87 -3.91
C ILE A 421 -14.24 12.37 -4.63
N GLY A 422 -14.04 11.78 -5.80
CA GLY A 422 -15.07 11.14 -6.59
C GLY A 422 -14.52 10.00 -7.44
N ALA A 423 -15.33 9.48 -8.36
CA ALA A 423 -14.93 8.43 -9.29
C ALA A 423 -15.35 8.75 -10.72
N LEU A 424 -14.51 8.38 -11.66
CA LEU A 424 -14.77 8.44 -13.10
C LEU A 424 -15.13 7.04 -13.61
N GLY A 425 -16.23 6.92 -14.34
CA GLY A 425 -16.64 5.65 -14.93
C GLY A 425 -16.07 5.45 -16.35
N LYS A 426 -15.74 4.18 -16.68
CA LYS A 426 -15.33 3.75 -18.03
C LYS A 426 -14.04 4.40 -18.55
N MET A 427 -13.04 4.55 -17.70
CA MET A 427 -11.72 5.07 -18.05
C MET A 427 -10.74 3.90 -18.27
N ASP A 428 -10.78 3.24 -19.43
CA ASP A 428 -10.07 1.98 -19.66
C ASP A 428 -8.53 2.12 -19.64
N LYS A 429 -7.99 3.26 -20.10
CA LYS A 429 -6.55 3.51 -20.18
C LYS A 429 -5.96 4.12 -18.90
N VAL A 430 -6.80 4.61 -18.02
CA VAL A 430 -6.40 5.26 -16.77
C VAL A 430 -6.12 4.20 -15.71
N ARG A 431 -5.02 4.36 -14.96
CA ARG A 431 -4.56 3.44 -13.91
C ARG A 431 -4.34 4.16 -12.60
N THR A 432 -4.32 3.42 -11.51
CA THR A 432 -3.91 3.93 -10.19
C THR A 432 -2.51 4.53 -10.26
N GLY A 433 -2.36 5.76 -9.72
CA GLY A 433 -1.13 6.55 -9.80
C GLY A 433 -1.08 7.56 -10.96
N ASP A 434 -2.03 7.52 -11.90
CA ASP A 434 -2.06 8.48 -13.02
C ASP A 434 -2.44 9.88 -12.55
N THR A 435 -1.80 10.89 -13.17
CA THR A 435 -2.19 12.29 -13.03
C THR A 435 -2.87 12.73 -14.32
N LEU A 436 -4.08 13.25 -14.20
CA LEU A 436 -4.87 13.78 -15.30
C LEU A 436 -4.80 15.31 -15.24
N CYS A 437 -4.34 15.96 -16.29
CA CYS A 437 -4.04 17.38 -16.32
C CYS A 437 -4.66 18.08 -17.52
N ASP A 438 -4.99 19.37 -17.34
CA ASP A 438 -5.30 20.25 -18.45
C ASP A 438 -4.08 20.36 -19.41
N PRO A 439 -4.27 20.38 -20.74
CA PRO A 439 -3.17 20.50 -21.72
C PRO A 439 -2.24 21.70 -21.49
N ARG A 440 -2.73 22.76 -20.84
CA ARG A 440 -1.96 23.98 -20.54
C ARG A 440 -0.94 23.78 -19.41
N LYS A 441 -1.14 22.75 -18.51
CA LYS A 441 -0.23 22.47 -17.40
C LYS A 441 -0.18 20.96 -17.17
N VAL A 442 0.67 20.25 -17.90
CA VAL A 442 0.86 18.80 -17.74
C VAL A 442 1.98 18.55 -16.74
N VAL A 443 1.64 17.90 -15.64
CA VAL A 443 2.58 17.51 -14.59
C VAL A 443 2.26 16.09 -14.12
N SER A 444 3.28 15.35 -13.73
CA SER A 444 3.13 14.00 -13.13
C SER A 444 3.42 14.07 -11.64
N LEU A 445 2.49 13.62 -10.82
CA LEU A 445 2.71 13.47 -9.39
C LEU A 445 3.47 12.17 -9.09
N LYS A 446 4.19 12.16 -7.96
CA LYS A 446 4.91 10.97 -7.50
C LYS A 446 3.96 9.78 -7.37
N GLN A 447 4.38 8.62 -7.86
CA GLN A 447 3.65 7.36 -7.74
C GLN A 447 3.44 6.95 -6.28
N ILE A 448 2.43 6.12 -6.04
CA ILE A 448 2.16 5.55 -4.71
C ILE A 448 3.32 4.59 -4.37
N PRO A 449 3.99 4.77 -3.22
CA PRO A 449 5.10 3.90 -2.84
C PRO A 449 4.55 2.60 -2.22
N TYR A 450 4.33 1.59 -3.05
CA TYR A 450 4.00 0.25 -2.55
C TYR A 450 5.23 -0.42 -1.95
N ALA A 451 5.03 -1.17 -0.87
CA ALA A 451 6.09 -2.04 -0.34
C ALA A 451 6.42 -3.15 -1.35
N PRO A 452 7.69 -3.52 -1.51
CA PRO A 452 8.05 -4.62 -2.39
C PRO A 452 7.37 -5.92 -1.94
N PRO A 453 6.90 -6.77 -2.88
CA PRO A 453 6.33 -8.07 -2.55
C PRO A 453 7.37 -8.94 -1.82
N CYS A 454 6.92 -9.66 -0.79
CA CYS A 454 7.80 -10.49 0.04
C CYS A 454 7.37 -11.97 0.12
N TYR A 455 6.18 -12.33 -0.41
CA TYR A 455 5.66 -13.69 -0.42
C TYR A 455 5.26 -14.11 -1.83
N SER A 456 5.81 -15.22 -2.33
CA SER A 456 5.65 -15.66 -3.72
C SER A 456 5.12 -17.09 -3.80
N MET A 457 4.12 -17.31 -4.66
CA MET A 457 3.56 -18.62 -4.97
C MET A 457 3.36 -18.76 -6.48
N ALA A 458 3.52 -19.98 -6.99
CA ALA A 458 3.08 -20.30 -8.32
C ALA A 458 1.55 -20.47 -8.34
N ILE A 459 0.92 -20.07 -9.43
CA ILE A 459 -0.52 -20.23 -9.63
C ILE A 459 -0.80 -20.99 -10.92
N ALA A 460 -1.70 -21.95 -10.84
CA ALA A 460 -2.13 -22.71 -12.02
C ALA A 460 -3.66 -22.88 -12.03
N PRO A 461 -4.28 -22.94 -13.20
CA PRO A 461 -5.69 -23.30 -13.30
C PRO A 461 -5.89 -24.77 -12.92
N LYS A 462 -6.97 -25.10 -12.19
CA LYS A 462 -7.34 -26.49 -11.90
C LYS A 462 -7.76 -27.25 -13.17
N VAL A 463 -8.19 -26.52 -14.19
CA VAL A 463 -8.58 -27.09 -15.48
C VAL A 463 -7.54 -26.69 -16.52
N LYS A 464 -6.83 -27.67 -17.09
CA LYS A 464 -5.83 -27.44 -18.14
C LYS A 464 -6.40 -26.66 -19.33
N GLY A 465 -5.61 -25.75 -19.91
CA GLY A 465 -6.00 -24.90 -21.04
C GLY A 465 -6.72 -23.61 -20.64
N GLN A 466 -6.72 -23.25 -19.35
CA GLN A 466 -7.25 -21.98 -18.87
C GLN A 466 -6.13 -21.01 -18.39
N GLU A 467 -4.88 -21.29 -18.71
CA GLU A 467 -3.71 -20.49 -18.31
C GLU A 467 -3.83 -19.03 -18.76
N ASP A 468 -4.26 -18.80 -20.00
CA ASP A 468 -4.46 -17.44 -20.55
C ASP A 468 -5.57 -16.67 -19.81
N LYS A 469 -6.61 -17.37 -19.34
CA LYS A 469 -7.68 -16.74 -18.56
C LYS A 469 -7.19 -16.35 -17.18
N VAL A 470 -6.37 -17.20 -16.53
CA VAL A 470 -5.71 -16.86 -15.25
C VAL A 470 -4.87 -15.61 -15.44
N GLY A 471 -3.98 -15.57 -16.44
CA GLY A 471 -3.13 -14.43 -16.74
C GLY A 471 -3.93 -13.15 -17.02
N THR A 472 -4.98 -13.23 -17.82
CA THR A 472 -5.85 -12.09 -18.13
C THR A 472 -6.58 -11.59 -16.88
N GLY A 473 -7.11 -12.50 -16.05
CA GLY A 473 -7.77 -12.14 -14.79
C GLY A 473 -6.82 -11.47 -13.80
N LEU A 474 -5.62 -12.04 -13.63
CA LEU A 474 -4.60 -11.48 -12.73
C LEU A 474 -4.10 -10.10 -13.20
N ASN A 475 -3.90 -9.89 -14.50
CA ASN A 475 -3.53 -8.58 -15.03
C ASN A 475 -4.60 -7.52 -14.73
N ARG A 476 -5.88 -7.85 -14.81
CA ARG A 476 -6.97 -6.94 -14.42
C ARG A 476 -6.99 -6.68 -12.92
N LEU A 477 -6.75 -7.71 -12.10
CA LEU A 477 -6.63 -7.54 -10.65
C LEU A 477 -5.41 -6.70 -10.27
N ASN A 478 -4.31 -6.79 -11.02
CA ASN A 478 -3.12 -5.97 -10.81
C ASN A 478 -3.33 -4.49 -11.16
N GLU A 479 -4.27 -4.18 -12.08
CA GLU A 479 -4.69 -2.79 -12.31
C GLU A 479 -5.44 -2.20 -11.10
N GLU A 480 -6.13 -3.05 -10.31
CA GLU A 480 -6.83 -2.65 -9.08
C GLU A 480 -5.90 -2.60 -7.87
N ASP A 481 -5.00 -3.57 -7.74
CA ASP A 481 -4.03 -3.71 -6.65
C ASP A 481 -2.61 -3.83 -7.20
N PRO A 482 -1.90 -2.71 -7.42
CA PRO A 482 -0.52 -2.75 -7.91
C PRO A 482 0.50 -3.24 -6.87
N SER A 483 0.08 -3.61 -5.65
CA SER A 483 0.98 -4.08 -4.58
C SER A 483 1.43 -5.53 -4.74
N PHE A 484 0.87 -6.27 -5.71
CA PHE A 484 1.38 -7.59 -6.10
C PHE A 484 1.98 -7.57 -7.51
N THR A 485 2.81 -8.54 -7.82
CA THR A 485 3.42 -8.70 -9.16
C THR A 485 3.07 -10.06 -9.76
N LEU A 486 3.07 -10.11 -11.09
CA LEU A 486 2.82 -11.32 -11.88
C LEU A 486 3.98 -11.53 -12.84
N VAL A 487 4.65 -12.69 -12.77
CA VAL A 487 5.77 -13.04 -13.62
C VAL A 487 5.57 -14.44 -14.21
N ASN A 488 5.66 -14.56 -15.54
CA ASN A 488 5.78 -15.85 -16.20
C ASN A 488 7.25 -16.26 -16.21
N ASN A 489 7.61 -17.22 -15.36
CA ASN A 489 8.97 -17.75 -15.31
C ASN A 489 9.18 -18.74 -16.47
N ALA A 490 9.98 -18.33 -17.45
CA ALA A 490 10.24 -19.11 -18.65
C ALA A 490 11.04 -20.42 -18.36
N GLU A 491 11.82 -20.46 -17.28
CA GLU A 491 12.65 -21.61 -16.92
C GLU A 491 11.85 -22.69 -16.20
N THR A 492 11.05 -22.28 -15.22
CA THR A 492 10.22 -23.21 -14.44
C THR A 492 8.86 -23.46 -15.09
N HIS A 493 8.54 -22.77 -16.18
CA HIS A 493 7.25 -22.79 -16.86
C HIS A 493 6.06 -22.57 -15.91
N GLN A 494 6.27 -21.74 -14.90
CA GLN A 494 5.26 -21.38 -13.92
C GLN A 494 4.88 -19.91 -14.02
N MET A 495 3.61 -19.62 -13.83
CA MET A 495 3.13 -18.29 -13.53
C MET A 495 3.28 -18.07 -12.03
N VAL A 496 4.08 -17.09 -11.62
CA VAL A 496 4.36 -16.76 -10.21
C VAL A 496 3.72 -15.43 -9.86
N ILE A 497 2.94 -15.42 -8.78
CA ILE A 497 2.40 -14.21 -8.17
C ILE A 497 3.15 -13.92 -6.87
N SER A 498 3.52 -12.66 -6.67
CA SER A 498 4.23 -12.22 -5.48
C SER A 498 3.50 -11.05 -4.85
N GLY A 499 3.19 -11.13 -3.57
CA GLY A 499 2.44 -10.14 -2.81
C GLY A 499 3.00 -9.90 -1.42
N GLN A 500 2.20 -9.25 -0.58
CA GLN A 500 2.58 -8.89 0.78
C GLN A 500 2.43 -10.06 1.76
N GLY A 501 1.58 -11.05 1.48
CA GLY A 501 1.37 -12.22 2.34
C GLY A 501 0.38 -13.22 1.75
N ASP A 502 0.14 -14.27 2.50
CA ASP A 502 -0.71 -15.39 2.11
C ASP A 502 -2.18 -15.00 1.94
N GLN A 503 -2.71 -14.13 2.82
CA GLN A 503 -4.10 -13.67 2.73
C GLN A 503 -4.36 -12.88 1.44
N GLN A 504 -3.41 -12.04 1.00
CA GLN A 504 -3.55 -11.31 -0.26
C GLN A 504 -3.63 -12.28 -1.44
N LEU A 505 -2.71 -13.25 -1.52
CA LEU A 505 -2.70 -14.21 -2.64
C LEU A 505 -3.98 -15.06 -2.66
N ASP A 506 -4.46 -15.48 -1.50
CA ASP A 506 -5.71 -16.21 -1.34
C ASP A 506 -6.93 -15.40 -1.82
N VAL A 507 -6.96 -14.09 -1.54
CA VAL A 507 -8.00 -13.18 -2.02
C VAL A 507 -7.94 -13.06 -3.55
N LEU A 508 -6.75 -12.99 -4.15
CA LEU A 508 -6.60 -12.96 -5.62
C LEU A 508 -7.18 -14.21 -6.27
N VAL A 509 -6.88 -15.40 -5.74
CA VAL A 509 -7.46 -16.68 -6.23
C VAL A 509 -8.99 -16.69 -6.11
N SER A 510 -9.50 -16.22 -4.98
CA SER A 510 -10.95 -16.13 -4.75
C SER A 510 -11.64 -15.16 -5.72
N LYS A 511 -11.01 -14.01 -5.99
CA LYS A 511 -11.49 -13.03 -6.97
C LYS A 511 -11.41 -13.55 -8.42
N LEU A 512 -10.39 -14.33 -8.76
CA LEU A 512 -10.34 -15.03 -10.06
C LEU A 512 -11.56 -15.91 -10.27
N LYS A 513 -11.93 -16.68 -9.25
CA LYS A 513 -13.11 -17.55 -9.32
C LYS A 513 -14.41 -16.75 -9.37
N SER A 514 -14.61 -15.81 -8.47
CA SER A 514 -15.88 -15.07 -8.34
C SER A 514 -16.14 -14.09 -9.48
N ARG A 515 -15.10 -13.40 -9.99
CA ARG A 515 -15.26 -12.34 -11.00
C ARG A 515 -14.97 -12.82 -12.43
N PHE A 516 -14.06 -13.78 -12.60
CA PHE A 516 -13.62 -14.24 -13.94
C PHE A 516 -14.01 -15.69 -14.24
N GLY A 517 -14.62 -16.40 -13.27
CA GLY A 517 -15.06 -17.78 -13.45
C GLY A 517 -13.91 -18.78 -13.65
N VAL A 518 -12.72 -18.48 -13.17
CA VAL A 518 -11.53 -19.32 -13.30
C VAL A 518 -11.14 -19.89 -11.94
N ASP A 519 -11.21 -21.21 -11.81
CA ASP A 519 -10.78 -21.90 -10.59
C ASP A 519 -9.27 -22.19 -10.70
N ALA A 520 -8.49 -21.58 -9.83
CA ALA A 520 -7.04 -21.71 -9.78
C ALA A 520 -6.59 -22.22 -8.41
N GLU A 521 -5.36 -22.69 -8.32
CA GLU A 521 -4.72 -23.11 -7.08
C GLU A 521 -3.32 -22.54 -6.95
N LEU A 522 -2.91 -22.30 -5.70
CA LEU A 522 -1.57 -21.88 -5.36
C LEU A 522 -0.71 -23.11 -5.03
N MET A 523 0.53 -23.08 -5.49
CA MET A 523 1.53 -24.09 -5.20
C MET A 523 2.88 -23.43 -4.92
N PRO A 524 3.82 -24.09 -4.23
CA PRO A 524 5.17 -23.55 -4.06
C PRO A 524 5.81 -23.25 -5.41
N ALA A 525 6.44 -22.09 -5.51
CA ALA A 525 7.21 -21.72 -6.71
C ALA A 525 8.44 -22.64 -6.82
N LYS A 526 8.68 -23.19 -8.02
CA LYS A 526 9.87 -24.01 -8.27
C LYS A 526 11.11 -23.15 -8.22
N ILE A 527 12.17 -23.68 -7.63
CA ILE A 527 13.47 -23.03 -7.58
C ILE A 527 14.19 -23.30 -8.91
N ALA A 528 14.74 -22.28 -9.51
CA ALA A 528 15.53 -22.38 -10.74
C ALA A 528 16.93 -22.90 -10.41
N TYR A 529 17.06 -24.20 -10.18
CA TYR A 529 18.36 -24.84 -10.03
C TYR A 529 19.12 -24.86 -11.36
N ARG A 530 20.44 -25.06 -11.29
CA ARG A 530 21.33 -25.24 -12.41
C ARG A 530 22.17 -26.52 -12.22
N GLU A 531 22.76 -26.99 -13.29
CA GLU A 531 23.76 -28.03 -13.23
C GLU A 531 25.10 -27.53 -13.78
N LYS A 532 26.22 -28.01 -13.24
CA LYS A 532 27.57 -27.67 -13.66
C LYS A 532 28.41 -28.93 -13.64
N ILE A 533 29.45 -29.04 -14.52
CA ILE A 533 30.43 -30.10 -14.48
C ILE A 533 31.69 -29.65 -13.75
N LYS A 534 32.42 -30.60 -13.15
CA LYS A 534 33.68 -30.34 -12.42
C LYS A 534 34.91 -30.93 -13.14
N LYS A 535 34.72 -31.79 -14.11
CA LYS A 535 35.80 -32.53 -14.78
C LYS A 535 35.68 -32.38 -16.27
N THR A 536 36.82 -32.17 -16.94
CA THR A 536 36.94 -32.24 -18.40
C THR A 536 36.75 -33.67 -18.87
N VAL A 537 35.93 -33.86 -19.88
CA VAL A 537 35.63 -35.14 -20.50
C VAL A 537 35.60 -35.01 -22.02
N GLU A 538 35.95 -36.07 -22.71
CA GLU A 538 35.84 -36.18 -24.16
C GLU A 538 34.82 -37.25 -24.51
N ALA A 539 34.00 -36.97 -25.53
CA ALA A 539 32.97 -37.90 -25.95
C ALA A 539 32.80 -37.93 -27.48
N HIS A 540 32.42 -39.07 -27.96
CA HIS A 540 32.16 -39.35 -29.36
C HIS A 540 30.67 -39.45 -29.64
N GLY A 541 30.12 -38.51 -30.41
CA GLY A 541 28.73 -38.53 -30.81
C GLY A 541 28.57 -38.94 -32.27
N ARG A 542 27.87 -40.05 -32.52
CA ARG A 542 27.63 -40.54 -33.88
C ARG A 542 26.16 -40.76 -34.14
N HIS A 543 25.62 -40.02 -35.10
CA HIS A 543 24.28 -40.22 -35.62
C HIS A 543 24.30 -40.84 -37.00
N LYS A 544 23.81 -42.07 -37.12
CA LYS A 544 23.70 -42.78 -38.40
C LYS A 544 22.29 -43.36 -38.50
N LYS A 545 21.51 -42.91 -39.52
CA LYS A 545 20.20 -43.44 -39.82
C LYS A 545 20.05 -43.71 -41.30
N GLN A 546 19.69 -44.93 -41.65
CA GLN A 546 19.43 -45.36 -43.02
C GLN A 546 18.02 -46.00 -43.05
N THR A 547 17.02 -45.26 -43.52
CA THR A 547 15.64 -45.72 -43.70
C THR A 547 15.18 -45.21 -45.05
N GLY A 548 15.19 -46.05 -46.10
CA GLY A 548 14.60 -45.83 -47.41
C GLY A 548 14.58 -44.41 -47.96
N GLY A 549 15.67 -43.93 -48.60
CA GLY A 549 15.87 -42.55 -49.07
C GLY A 549 17.27 -42.02 -48.75
N SER A 550 17.51 -40.69 -48.78
CA SER A 550 18.77 -40.11 -48.36
C SER A 550 19.04 -40.40 -46.88
N GLY A 551 20.20 -41.01 -46.57
CA GLY A 551 20.65 -41.30 -45.21
C GLY A 551 20.94 -40.03 -44.36
N GLN A 552 21.14 -40.23 -43.07
CA GLN A 552 21.60 -39.19 -42.17
C GLN A 552 22.91 -39.67 -41.54
N PHE A 553 23.99 -38.90 -41.69
CA PHE A 553 25.28 -39.20 -41.10
C PHE A 553 25.89 -37.94 -40.47
N GLY A 554 26.21 -38.01 -39.18
CA GLY A 554 26.94 -36.99 -38.43
C GLY A 554 27.82 -37.67 -37.42
N ASP A 555 29.08 -37.23 -37.29
CA ASP A 555 30.11 -37.88 -36.48
C ASP A 555 31.02 -36.77 -35.92
N VAL A 556 31.06 -36.62 -34.58
CA VAL A 556 31.78 -35.55 -33.90
C VAL A 556 32.49 -36.05 -32.65
N TRP A 557 33.67 -35.53 -32.40
CA TRP A 557 34.39 -35.67 -31.15
C TRP A 557 34.45 -34.32 -30.47
N ILE A 558 33.94 -34.24 -29.24
CA ILE A 558 33.80 -32.99 -28.51
C ILE A 558 34.46 -33.15 -27.14
N ARG A 559 35.28 -32.18 -26.78
CA ARG A 559 35.83 -32.03 -25.44
C ARG A 559 34.99 -31.05 -24.69
N PHE A 560 34.44 -31.46 -23.55
CA PHE A 560 33.66 -30.63 -22.63
C PHE A 560 34.48 -30.34 -21.39
N SER A 561 34.59 -29.08 -21.00
CA SER A 561 35.31 -28.64 -19.81
C SER A 561 34.50 -27.63 -19.01
N PRO A 562 34.69 -27.56 -17.66
CA PRO A 562 34.07 -26.51 -16.84
C PRO A 562 34.62 -25.14 -17.25
N GLN A 563 33.75 -24.13 -17.22
CA GLN A 563 34.08 -22.73 -17.41
C GLN A 563 33.65 -21.95 -16.16
N GLU A 564 34.58 -21.17 -15.59
CA GLU A 564 34.32 -20.45 -14.32
C GLU A 564 33.99 -18.97 -14.53
N GLU A 565 34.42 -18.37 -15.64
CA GLU A 565 34.29 -16.93 -15.88
C GLU A 565 32.93 -16.51 -16.44
N GLN A 566 32.20 -17.41 -17.09
CA GLN A 566 30.91 -17.13 -17.74
C GLN A 566 29.96 -18.30 -17.58
N ASP A 567 28.68 -17.98 -17.32
CA ASP A 567 27.61 -18.98 -17.24
C ASP A 567 27.15 -19.46 -18.61
N GLU A 568 27.48 -18.73 -19.68
CA GLU A 568 27.09 -19.04 -21.04
C GLU A 568 27.97 -20.18 -21.64
N LEU A 569 27.42 -20.86 -22.66
CA LEU A 569 28.17 -21.87 -23.45
C LEU A 569 29.26 -21.19 -24.28
N ILE A 570 30.52 -21.65 -24.11
CA ILE A 570 31.62 -21.31 -25.01
C ILE A 570 31.80 -22.47 -26.00
N PHE A 571 31.68 -22.16 -27.28
CA PHE A 571 31.88 -23.15 -28.33
C PHE A 571 33.10 -22.79 -29.19
N ASP A 572 34.12 -23.67 -29.21
CA ASP A 572 35.31 -23.52 -30.01
C ASP A 572 35.47 -24.69 -31.02
N VAL A 573 36.22 -24.46 -32.08
CA VAL A 573 36.47 -25.45 -33.13
C VAL A 573 37.98 -25.60 -33.38
N GLU A 574 38.53 -26.79 -33.08
CA GLU A 574 39.94 -27.16 -33.25
C GLU A 574 40.12 -28.22 -34.34
N VAL A 575 39.13 -28.45 -35.22
CA VAL A 575 39.18 -29.51 -36.25
C VAL A 575 40.28 -29.28 -37.25
N VAL A 576 41.13 -30.29 -37.44
CA VAL A 576 42.25 -30.27 -38.39
C VAL A 576 41.92 -31.10 -39.66
N GLY A 577 42.41 -30.68 -40.82
CA GLY A 577 42.30 -31.46 -42.07
C GLY A 577 40.89 -31.50 -42.69
N GLY A 578 39.93 -30.75 -42.18
CA GLY A 578 38.59 -30.72 -42.74
C GLY A 578 37.72 -31.94 -42.43
N ALA A 579 38.02 -32.68 -41.36
CA ALA A 579 37.30 -33.86 -40.91
C ALA A 579 35.82 -33.58 -40.69
N VAL A 580 35.49 -32.38 -40.20
CA VAL A 580 34.12 -31.81 -40.19
C VAL A 580 34.12 -30.55 -41.05
N PRO A 581 33.30 -30.50 -42.13
CA PRO A 581 33.19 -29.30 -42.97
C PRO A 581 32.66 -28.11 -42.16
N LYS A 582 33.25 -26.91 -42.36
CA LYS A 582 32.95 -25.69 -41.59
C LYS A 582 31.48 -25.29 -41.58
N ASN A 583 30.74 -25.59 -42.64
CA ASN A 583 29.33 -25.31 -42.75
C ASN A 583 28.46 -26.10 -41.73
N PHE A 584 28.97 -27.17 -41.12
CA PHE A 584 28.25 -27.96 -40.11
C PHE A 584 28.59 -27.52 -38.67
N ASN A 585 29.61 -26.68 -38.45
CA ASN A 585 29.97 -26.20 -37.11
C ASN A 585 28.81 -25.49 -36.41
N PRO A 586 28.01 -24.59 -37.08
CA PRO A 586 26.85 -23.99 -36.45
C PRO A 586 25.76 -25.00 -36.07
N ALA A 587 25.66 -26.12 -36.79
CA ALA A 587 24.70 -27.18 -36.46
C ALA A 587 25.12 -27.95 -35.20
N VAL A 588 26.43 -28.19 -35.03
CA VAL A 588 27.02 -28.79 -33.81
C VAL A 588 26.76 -27.88 -32.61
N GLU A 589 27.08 -26.60 -32.74
CA GLU A 589 26.84 -25.59 -31.68
C GLU A 589 25.36 -25.54 -31.28
N LYS A 590 24.44 -25.43 -32.24
CA LYS A 590 22.99 -25.49 -31.97
C LYS A 590 22.56 -26.79 -31.28
N GLY A 591 23.21 -27.91 -31.61
CA GLY A 591 22.97 -29.20 -30.95
C GLY A 591 23.36 -29.18 -29.49
N ILE A 592 24.48 -28.55 -29.14
CA ILE A 592 24.91 -28.38 -27.74
C ILE A 592 24.02 -27.37 -27.02
N GLN A 593 23.71 -26.24 -27.64
CA GLN A 593 22.80 -25.23 -27.09
C GLN A 593 21.41 -25.82 -26.70
N GLU A 594 20.92 -26.77 -27.52
CA GLU A 594 19.67 -27.46 -27.17
C GLU A 594 19.89 -28.52 -26.07
N ALA A 595 21.03 -29.20 -26.07
CA ALA A 595 21.33 -30.25 -25.11
C ALA A 595 21.55 -29.73 -23.70
N ILE A 596 22.18 -28.57 -23.53
CA ILE A 596 22.45 -27.94 -22.23
C ILE A 596 21.15 -27.48 -21.48
N LEU A 597 20.01 -27.38 -22.18
CA LEU A 597 18.75 -27.09 -21.54
C LEU A 597 18.29 -28.22 -20.59
N LYS A 598 18.91 -29.41 -20.69
CA LYS A 598 18.64 -30.58 -19.84
C LYS A 598 19.93 -31.18 -19.33
N GLY A 599 20.23 -30.93 -18.07
CA GLY A 599 21.35 -31.53 -17.36
C GLY A 599 21.14 -33.02 -17.04
N PRO A 600 22.23 -33.75 -16.69
CA PRO A 600 22.20 -35.20 -16.50
C PRO A 600 21.66 -35.64 -15.12
N LEU A 601 21.65 -34.78 -14.08
CA LEU A 601 21.27 -35.16 -12.72
C LEU A 601 19.77 -35.09 -12.48
N ALA A 602 19.20 -33.92 -12.70
CA ALA A 602 17.82 -33.62 -12.40
C ALA A 602 17.08 -32.96 -13.59
N GLY A 603 17.78 -32.76 -14.71
CA GLY A 603 17.22 -32.13 -15.91
C GLY A 603 17.21 -30.61 -15.87
N TYR A 604 17.89 -29.97 -14.91
CA TYR A 604 18.04 -28.52 -14.87
C TYR A 604 19.07 -28.04 -15.93
N PRO A 605 18.96 -26.77 -16.38
CA PRO A 605 19.91 -26.26 -17.39
C PRO A 605 21.36 -26.32 -16.92
N MET A 606 22.24 -26.72 -17.82
CA MET A 606 23.70 -26.75 -17.62
C MET A 606 24.26 -25.35 -17.86
N VAL A 607 25.15 -24.87 -16.97
CA VAL A 607 25.81 -23.56 -17.06
C VAL A 607 27.33 -23.74 -16.94
N GLY A 608 28.07 -22.70 -17.35
CA GLY A 608 29.54 -22.70 -17.24
C GLY A 608 30.20 -23.84 -18.01
N LEU A 609 29.80 -24.07 -19.27
CA LEU A 609 30.27 -25.14 -20.11
C LEU A 609 31.11 -24.61 -21.30
N LYS A 610 32.32 -25.10 -21.46
CA LYS A 610 33.11 -24.94 -22.68
C LYS A 610 33.10 -26.25 -23.47
N ALA A 611 32.72 -26.16 -24.75
CA ALA A 611 32.68 -27.29 -25.66
C ALA A 611 33.62 -27.03 -26.85
N VAL A 612 34.55 -27.92 -27.08
CA VAL A 612 35.55 -27.83 -28.20
C VAL A 612 35.31 -28.99 -29.15
N LEU A 613 34.87 -28.68 -30.36
CA LEU A 613 34.83 -29.65 -31.45
C LEU A 613 36.23 -29.82 -32.01
N TYR A 614 36.86 -30.99 -31.81
CA TYR A 614 38.23 -31.19 -32.19
C TYR A 614 38.45 -32.25 -33.31
N ASP A 615 37.49 -33.18 -33.51
CA ASP A 615 37.56 -34.19 -34.58
C ASP A 615 36.14 -34.65 -34.99
N GLY A 616 36.06 -35.45 -36.06
CA GLY A 616 34.83 -36.04 -36.56
C GLY A 616 34.99 -36.65 -37.94
N SER A 617 33.87 -37.01 -38.56
CA SER A 617 33.84 -37.45 -39.95
C SER A 617 32.51 -37.07 -40.62
N TYR A 618 32.55 -37.01 -41.96
CA TYR A 618 31.34 -36.73 -42.74
C TYR A 618 31.19 -37.70 -43.90
N HIS A 619 29.99 -37.87 -44.38
CA HIS A 619 29.67 -38.63 -45.58
C HIS A 619 29.22 -37.69 -46.68
N PRO A 620 29.83 -37.74 -47.91
CA PRO A 620 29.55 -36.73 -48.94
C PRO A 620 28.09 -36.58 -49.37
N VAL A 621 27.28 -37.65 -49.20
CA VAL A 621 25.88 -37.67 -49.63
C VAL A 621 24.90 -37.60 -48.43
N ASP A 622 25.22 -38.29 -47.34
CA ASP A 622 24.26 -38.46 -46.21
C ASP A 622 24.46 -37.46 -45.08
N SER A 623 25.54 -36.65 -45.12
CA SER A 623 25.74 -35.62 -44.09
C SER A 623 24.88 -34.39 -44.31
N ASN A 624 24.22 -33.96 -43.27
CA ASN A 624 23.41 -32.75 -43.23
C ASN A 624 23.41 -32.12 -41.84
N GLU A 625 22.94 -30.88 -41.73
CA GLU A 625 22.90 -30.10 -40.47
C GLU A 625 22.17 -30.83 -39.34
N MET A 626 21.04 -31.49 -39.63
CA MET A 626 20.27 -32.24 -38.64
C MET A 626 21.05 -33.41 -38.07
N ALA A 627 21.83 -34.12 -38.91
CA ALA A 627 22.65 -35.24 -38.49
C ALA A 627 23.80 -34.81 -37.56
N PHE A 628 24.47 -33.70 -37.86
CA PHE A 628 25.51 -33.13 -37.00
C PHE A 628 24.94 -32.56 -35.70
N LYS A 629 23.76 -31.89 -35.74
CA LYS A 629 23.04 -31.47 -34.54
C LYS A 629 22.75 -32.67 -33.63
N MET A 630 22.22 -33.76 -34.18
CA MET A 630 21.94 -34.98 -33.40
C MET A 630 23.21 -35.64 -32.88
N ALA A 631 24.32 -35.66 -33.66
CA ALA A 631 25.60 -36.17 -33.20
C ALA A 631 26.14 -35.38 -32.01
N ALA A 632 26.03 -34.05 -32.02
CA ALA A 632 26.41 -33.19 -30.90
C ALA A 632 25.59 -33.47 -29.63
N ILE A 633 24.28 -33.67 -29.77
CA ILE A 633 23.40 -34.03 -28.65
C ILE A 633 23.78 -35.40 -28.06
N LEU A 634 24.16 -36.37 -28.91
CA LEU A 634 24.61 -37.67 -28.44
C LEU A 634 25.96 -37.59 -27.71
N ALA A 635 26.92 -36.81 -28.24
CA ALA A 635 28.22 -36.58 -27.57
C ALA A 635 28.01 -35.95 -26.17
N TYR A 636 27.12 -34.95 -26.05
CA TYR A 636 26.75 -34.34 -24.76
C TYR A 636 26.19 -35.37 -23.79
N LYS A 637 25.21 -36.16 -24.22
CA LYS A 637 24.56 -37.18 -23.36
C LYS A 637 25.53 -38.24 -22.86
N GLU A 638 26.51 -38.60 -23.65
CA GLU A 638 27.55 -39.56 -23.27
C GLU A 638 28.59 -38.96 -22.31
N ALA A 639 28.96 -37.70 -22.53
CA ALA A 639 29.95 -37.00 -21.74
C ALA A 639 29.49 -36.67 -20.33
N MET A 640 28.31 -36.09 -20.20
CA MET A 640 27.88 -35.41 -18.98
C MET A 640 27.84 -36.28 -17.73
N PRO A 641 27.35 -37.55 -17.74
CA PRO A 641 27.37 -38.40 -16.54
C PRO A 641 28.81 -38.67 -16.01
N ASN A 642 29.82 -38.62 -16.89
CA ASN A 642 31.21 -38.88 -16.54
C ASN A 642 31.99 -37.61 -16.14
N ALA A 643 31.39 -36.44 -16.29
CA ALA A 643 31.99 -35.13 -16.05
C ALA A 643 31.92 -34.65 -14.59
N MET A 644 31.50 -35.49 -13.64
CA MET A 644 31.25 -35.13 -12.25
C MET A 644 30.25 -33.97 -12.14
N PRO A 645 29.00 -34.15 -12.62
CA PRO A 645 27.99 -33.10 -12.56
C PRO A 645 27.60 -32.81 -11.13
N THR A 646 27.25 -31.54 -10.83
CA THR A 646 26.81 -31.06 -9.54
C THR A 646 25.64 -30.06 -9.71
N LEU A 647 24.79 -29.93 -8.68
CA LEU A 647 23.72 -28.98 -8.66
C LEU A 647 24.16 -27.62 -8.11
N LEU A 648 23.66 -26.56 -8.71
CA LEU A 648 23.78 -25.19 -8.23
C LEU A 648 22.40 -24.70 -7.77
N GLU A 649 22.36 -23.99 -6.64
CA GLU A 649 21.19 -23.30 -6.12
C GLU A 649 21.36 -21.78 -6.17
N PRO A 650 20.27 -21.02 -6.40
CA PRO A 650 20.33 -19.57 -6.33
C PRO A 650 20.48 -19.12 -4.88
N VAL A 651 21.47 -18.27 -4.61
CA VAL A 651 21.71 -17.59 -3.34
C VAL A 651 21.32 -16.13 -3.49
N GLY A 652 20.58 -15.63 -2.51
CA GLY A 652 20.14 -14.26 -2.47
C GLY A 652 20.82 -13.45 -1.37
N SER A 653 21.01 -12.16 -1.64
CA SER A 653 21.38 -11.16 -0.65
C SER A 653 20.10 -10.72 0.08
N LEU A 654 20.08 -10.90 1.40
CA LEU A 654 18.97 -10.65 2.29
C LEU A 654 19.32 -9.52 3.25
N ALA A 655 18.49 -8.49 3.33
CA ALA A 655 18.58 -7.45 4.36
C ALA A 655 17.30 -7.47 5.20
N VAL A 656 17.41 -7.78 6.49
CA VAL A 656 16.27 -7.88 7.43
C VAL A 656 16.32 -6.74 8.43
N THR A 657 15.32 -5.87 8.41
CA THR A 657 15.18 -4.78 9.39
C THR A 657 14.24 -5.20 10.50
N ILE A 658 14.72 -5.20 11.74
CA ILE A 658 14.00 -5.66 12.93
C ILE A 658 14.32 -4.78 14.14
N PRO A 659 13.41 -4.65 15.12
CA PRO A 659 13.76 -4.10 16.42
C PRO A 659 14.84 -4.95 17.11
N ASP A 660 15.77 -4.31 17.83
CA ASP A 660 16.93 -4.95 18.46
C ASP A 660 16.56 -6.13 19.36
N SER A 661 15.37 -6.09 19.98
CA SER A 661 14.87 -7.16 20.86
C SER A 661 14.65 -8.50 20.15
N TYR A 662 14.49 -8.53 18.81
CA TYR A 662 14.26 -9.74 18.02
C TYR A 662 15.51 -10.25 17.30
N MET A 663 16.65 -9.59 17.47
CA MET A 663 17.87 -9.92 16.73
C MET A 663 18.32 -11.36 16.94
N GLY A 664 18.27 -11.86 18.18
CA GLY A 664 18.67 -13.24 18.50
C GLY A 664 17.81 -14.30 17.81
N ASP A 665 16.50 -14.11 17.80
CA ASP A 665 15.55 -15.04 17.19
C ASP A 665 15.73 -15.10 15.67
N VAL A 666 15.91 -13.92 15.02
CA VAL A 666 16.08 -13.84 13.57
C VAL A 666 17.41 -14.43 13.12
N ILE A 667 18.52 -14.16 13.83
CA ILE A 667 19.81 -14.80 13.54
C ILE A 667 19.72 -16.32 13.71
N GLY A 668 19.05 -16.78 14.77
CA GLY A 668 18.83 -18.21 15.00
C GLY A 668 18.04 -18.89 13.88
N ASP A 669 17.02 -18.21 13.34
CA ASP A 669 16.22 -18.72 12.21
C ASP A 669 17.02 -18.71 10.89
N LEU A 670 17.75 -17.63 10.60
CA LEU A 670 18.60 -17.54 9.40
C LEU A 670 19.66 -18.65 9.39
N ASN A 671 20.29 -18.95 10.53
CA ASN A 671 21.24 -20.05 10.63
C ASN A 671 20.58 -21.41 10.33
N LYS A 672 19.34 -21.65 10.78
CA LYS A 672 18.59 -22.87 10.43
C LYS A 672 18.31 -22.98 8.93
N ARG A 673 18.13 -21.84 8.25
CA ARG A 673 17.93 -21.71 6.79
C ARG A 673 19.24 -21.69 5.99
N ARG A 674 20.34 -22.12 6.57
CA ARG A 674 21.67 -22.12 5.95
C ARG A 674 22.17 -20.70 5.58
N GLY A 675 21.62 -19.67 6.21
CA GLY A 675 22.03 -18.29 5.98
C GLY A 675 23.41 -17.99 6.55
N ARG A 676 24.17 -17.17 5.84
CA ARG A 676 25.47 -16.63 6.28
C ARG A 676 25.28 -15.17 6.64
N ILE A 677 25.44 -14.82 7.92
CA ILE A 677 25.36 -13.43 8.38
C ILE A 677 26.60 -12.67 7.89
N MET A 678 26.38 -11.59 7.17
CA MET A 678 27.44 -10.76 6.58
C MET A 678 27.69 -9.49 7.41
N GLY A 679 26.65 -8.97 8.08
CA GLY A 679 26.74 -7.76 8.88
C GLY A 679 25.51 -7.51 9.72
N MET A 680 25.66 -6.59 10.70
CA MET A 680 24.58 -6.09 11.53
C MET A 680 24.78 -4.59 11.70
N ASN A 681 23.84 -3.81 11.21
CA ASN A 681 23.93 -2.36 11.16
C ASN A 681 22.75 -1.77 11.95
N PRO A 682 22.97 -1.28 13.21
CA PRO A 682 21.92 -0.64 13.98
C PRO A 682 21.53 0.70 13.31
N ASP A 683 20.22 1.01 13.32
CA ASP A 683 19.73 2.32 12.97
C ASP A 683 19.58 3.22 14.21
N ASN A 684 19.36 4.52 14.00
CA ASN A 684 19.18 5.46 15.10
C ASN A 684 17.80 5.39 15.76
N ALA A 685 16.94 4.48 15.29
CA ALA A 685 15.55 4.35 15.73
C ALA A 685 15.29 3.09 16.58
N GLY A 686 16.36 2.38 17.01
CA GLY A 686 16.26 1.16 17.82
C GLY A 686 15.92 -0.09 17.00
N ASN A 687 16.27 -0.09 15.70
CA ASN A 687 16.23 -1.27 14.87
C ASN A 687 17.63 -1.62 14.37
N THR A 688 17.82 -2.89 14.07
CA THR A 688 19.03 -3.40 13.42
C THR A 688 18.69 -3.97 12.05
N VAL A 689 19.51 -3.65 11.06
CA VAL A 689 19.51 -4.29 9.74
C VAL A 689 20.49 -5.44 9.78
N VAL A 690 20.00 -6.67 9.63
CA VAL A 690 20.81 -7.88 9.53
C VAL A 690 21.00 -8.20 8.06
N ASP A 691 22.22 -8.11 7.57
CA ASP A 691 22.61 -8.48 6.22
C ASP A 691 23.08 -9.94 6.21
N ALA A 692 22.53 -10.74 5.29
CA ALA A 692 22.84 -12.16 5.16
C ALA A 692 22.79 -12.64 3.71
N GLU A 693 23.54 -13.68 3.41
CA GLU A 693 23.36 -14.47 2.18
C GLU A 693 22.61 -15.75 2.51
N VAL A 694 21.56 -16.04 1.72
CA VAL A 694 20.69 -17.18 2.00
C VAL A 694 20.35 -17.95 0.71
N PRO A 695 20.29 -19.29 0.75
CA PRO A 695 19.74 -20.06 -0.36
C PRO A 695 18.27 -19.72 -0.56
N MET A 696 17.87 -19.29 -1.76
CA MET A 696 16.49 -18.86 -2.04
C MET A 696 15.48 -20.00 -1.83
N ALA A 697 15.91 -21.25 -1.93
CA ALA A 697 15.09 -22.43 -1.65
C ALA A 697 14.57 -22.49 -0.20
N GLU A 698 15.30 -21.92 0.76
CA GLU A 698 14.93 -21.90 2.18
C GLU A 698 14.00 -20.72 2.55
N MET A 699 13.71 -19.82 1.60
CA MET A 699 13.04 -18.55 1.86
C MET A 699 11.55 -18.56 1.53
N ALA A 700 10.99 -19.65 1.03
CA ALA A 700 9.60 -19.73 0.58
C ALA A 700 8.57 -19.30 1.65
N THR A 701 8.80 -19.62 2.92
CA THR A 701 7.91 -19.29 4.05
C THR A 701 8.42 -18.13 4.89
N TYR A 702 9.59 -17.58 4.59
CA TYR A 702 10.28 -16.63 5.47
C TYR A 702 9.45 -15.39 5.82
N ALA A 703 8.65 -14.88 4.88
CA ALA A 703 7.76 -13.74 5.13
C ALA A 703 6.77 -14.00 6.27
N ILE A 704 6.21 -15.20 6.31
CA ILE A 704 5.25 -15.62 7.35
C ILE A 704 5.98 -15.82 8.68
N ASP A 705 7.12 -16.51 8.64
CA ASP A 705 7.89 -16.86 9.83
C ASP A 705 8.49 -15.60 10.48
N LEU A 706 9.03 -14.65 9.68
CA LEU A 706 9.53 -13.37 10.19
C LEU A 706 8.40 -12.55 10.86
N ARG A 707 7.20 -12.52 10.27
CA ARG A 707 6.05 -11.85 10.88
C ARG A 707 5.67 -12.48 12.22
N ALA A 708 5.68 -13.81 12.29
CA ALA A 708 5.38 -14.54 13.53
C ALA A 708 6.42 -14.24 14.62
N MET A 709 7.72 -14.32 14.27
CA MET A 709 8.83 -14.07 15.21
C MET A 709 8.86 -12.65 15.74
N THR A 710 8.61 -11.66 14.85
CA THR A 710 8.76 -10.23 15.17
C THR A 710 7.44 -9.54 15.49
N GLN A 711 6.35 -10.28 15.63
CA GLN A 711 5.00 -9.75 15.78
C GLN A 711 4.67 -8.75 14.67
N ALA A 712 5.07 -9.07 13.43
CA ALA A 712 4.93 -8.23 12.23
C ALA A 712 5.68 -6.89 12.24
N ARG A 713 6.66 -6.70 13.14
CA ARG A 713 7.53 -5.51 13.14
C ARG A 713 8.68 -5.62 12.15
N GLY A 714 9.14 -6.85 11.88
CA GLY A 714 10.21 -7.10 10.92
C GLY A 714 9.78 -6.91 9.46
N SER A 715 10.73 -6.46 8.65
CA SER A 715 10.61 -6.40 7.20
C SER A 715 11.92 -6.88 6.57
N PHE A 716 11.87 -7.33 5.33
CA PHE A 716 13.06 -7.75 4.62
C PHE A 716 13.00 -7.43 3.14
N THR A 717 14.17 -7.39 2.53
CA THR A 717 14.37 -7.40 1.08
C THR A 717 15.27 -8.57 0.72
N LEU A 718 14.92 -9.28 -0.36
CA LEU A 718 15.68 -10.41 -0.87
C LEU A 718 15.92 -10.19 -2.36
N THR A 719 17.18 -10.15 -2.77
CA THR A 719 17.59 -9.99 -4.18
C THR A 719 18.49 -11.15 -4.57
N PHE A 720 18.32 -11.66 -5.80
CA PHE A 720 19.24 -12.68 -6.33
C PHE A 720 20.66 -12.11 -6.40
N GLU A 721 21.64 -12.90 -5.94
CA GLU A 721 23.06 -12.52 -5.96
C GLU A 721 23.84 -13.38 -6.96
N ARG A 722 23.87 -14.71 -6.74
CA ARG A 722 24.63 -15.65 -7.54
C ARG A 722 24.14 -17.09 -7.40
N TYR A 723 24.70 -17.98 -8.18
CA TYR A 723 24.55 -19.42 -8.01
C TYR A 723 25.71 -20.00 -7.20
N GLU A 724 25.39 -20.89 -6.24
CA GLU A 724 26.40 -21.65 -5.47
C GLU A 724 26.11 -23.14 -5.51
N GLU A 725 27.14 -23.95 -5.26
CA GLU A 725 26.99 -25.39 -5.23
C GLU A 725 26.15 -25.87 -4.07
N VAL A 726 25.14 -26.69 -4.36
CA VAL A 726 24.29 -27.30 -3.32
C VAL A 726 25.15 -28.30 -2.52
N PRO A 727 25.15 -28.25 -1.16
CA PRO A 727 25.84 -29.23 -0.33
C PRO A 727 25.32 -30.65 -0.61
N LYS A 728 26.23 -31.63 -0.69
CA LYS A 728 25.90 -33.02 -1.09
C LYS A 728 24.70 -33.63 -0.38
N GLN A 729 24.56 -33.37 0.91
CA GLN A 729 23.43 -33.88 1.72
C GLN A 729 22.05 -33.46 1.24
N TYR A 730 21.95 -32.35 0.48
CA TYR A 730 20.68 -31.84 -0.06
C TYR A 730 20.48 -32.22 -1.53
N GLN A 731 21.58 -32.50 -2.28
CA GLN A 731 21.50 -32.80 -3.70
C GLN A 731 20.63 -34.03 -4.01
N ASP A 732 20.80 -35.12 -3.24
CA ASP A 732 20.07 -36.39 -3.48
C ASP A 732 18.56 -36.17 -3.35
N LYS A 733 18.12 -35.34 -2.40
CA LYS A 733 16.71 -34.99 -2.21
C LYS A 733 16.18 -34.19 -3.40
N ILE A 734 16.91 -33.17 -3.82
CA ILE A 734 16.51 -32.32 -4.96
C ILE A 734 16.40 -33.13 -6.25
N ILE A 735 17.35 -34.06 -6.49
CA ILE A 735 17.34 -34.96 -7.65
C ILE A 735 16.14 -35.92 -7.58
N ALA A 736 15.82 -36.42 -6.40
CA ALA A 736 14.66 -37.30 -6.24
C ALA A 736 13.34 -36.57 -6.47
N ASP A 737 13.21 -35.37 -5.93
CA ASP A 737 12.02 -34.52 -6.10
C ASP A 737 11.80 -34.14 -7.57
N ALA A 738 12.88 -33.75 -8.28
CA ALA A 738 12.83 -33.40 -9.70
C ALA A 738 12.47 -34.57 -10.63
N LYS A 739 12.71 -35.82 -10.21
CA LYS A 739 12.30 -37.03 -10.99
C LYS A 739 10.84 -37.41 -10.81
N ASN A 740 10.20 -36.92 -9.74
CA ASN A 740 8.79 -37.18 -9.43
C ASN A 740 7.86 -36.09 -10.03
N ASP A 741 8.40 -34.94 -10.42
CA ASP A 741 7.73 -33.84 -11.13
C ASP A 741 7.68 -34.06 -12.67
#